data_ca96c48831fde7785008c2ea7ee85e1a
#
_entry.id   ca96c48831fde7785008c2ea7ee85e1a
#
_cell.length_a   1.000
_cell.length_b   1.000
_cell.length_c   1.000
_cell.angle_alpha   90.00
_cell.angle_beta   90.00
_cell.angle_gamma   90.00
#
_symmetry.space_group_name_H-M   'P 1'
#
loop_
_entity.id
_entity.type
_entity.pdbx_description
1 polymer ?
#
loop_
_entity_poly.entity_id
_entity_poly.type
_entity_poly.pdbx_seq_one_letter_code
_entity_poly.pdbx_strand_id
1 'polypeptide(L)'
;MNPTAHANSSDETRLIEADAADRAETSVSIQPHGVLIAASTVGLRISHASQNCGRDIGIAAADLLGSDLGAVFGIDWIAANRSSLDGTEEHRHPLAATVAGRAFDVIVHHSAETVVLELEPAGLRPGHEEALAVYRAIQQLTRATTDREMWAAAAVALQQLTGFDRVIVNALFPDGHGEIVAEEAPADTARYLGLHFPAAAMPERVRQSYLRRRSRLVVSSDAVSSLVIAGDDAAALDLGRSELSSVSAHDLYYMNTFGHTSLLSLSLVRDGVLIGVISLANRTPVTVPYAVRQGLEALANQVALHLDSMAKIRRLTESRRLRSVRTQLIDQLVLQRSTDASAIADALFGGELTVLDLIAADGAMICLGTHVTSIGATPRAAIMRAAGLRLGATLAGRSIVSEALAEEHPDVAALLPSVSGLIVAPLPGFDGFLAWFRMETPEQTDWFGVDPSVEPLPLEAPGVFPSWSETVTGRSLPWTGFESEADDLARDLTLALLRQADTQLAALAMRDALTGLPNRRLLMDRIELGLAKKTETTRLTVLFVDIDSFKSINDTHGHDAGDVLLVHVANRILATTRSPDTVARLGGDEFVVLCEAITAEEAGIIADRIAEAIRQPIDVGGNFVTVTASVGMAVADPASTAADVLKRADGAMYRAKAQGKNRVAT
;
A
#
# COMPACT_ATOMS: atom_id res chain seq x y z
N MET A 1 26.03 -2.64 5.60
CA MET A 1 26.74 -3.81 5.01
C MET A 1 25.69 -4.69 4.37
N ASN A 2 25.88 -5.05 3.12
CA ASN A 2 24.89 -5.76 2.30
C ASN A 2 24.68 -7.19 2.87
N PRO A 3 23.47 -7.64 3.26
CA PRO A 3 23.26 -8.97 3.85
C PRO A 3 23.46 -10.14 2.87
N THR A 4 23.86 -9.88 1.62
CA THR A 4 24.08 -10.89 0.58
C THR A 4 25.50 -11.49 0.55
N ALA A 5 26.37 -11.14 1.50
CA ALA A 5 27.78 -11.53 1.45
C ALA A 5 28.21 -12.59 2.48
N HIS A 6 27.31 -13.14 3.29
CA HIS A 6 27.70 -14.14 4.30
C HIS A 6 26.81 -15.37 4.22
N ALA A 7 27.27 -16.39 3.58
CA ALA A 7 27.19 -17.80 3.95
C ALA A 7 27.56 -18.67 2.75
N ASN A 8 28.79 -19.02 2.67
CA ASN A 8 29.19 -20.26 2.05
C ASN A 8 29.81 -21.11 3.16
N SER A 9 29.00 -21.95 3.80
CA SER A 9 29.59 -23.07 4.51
C SER A 9 30.32 -23.94 3.45
N SER A 10 31.49 -24.42 3.76
CA SER A 10 32.29 -25.24 2.84
C SER A 10 31.51 -26.46 2.33
N ASP A 11 30.50 -26.93 3.05
CA ASP A 11 29.66 -28.05 2.70
C ASP A 11 28.52 -27.66 1.75
N GLU A 12 27.92 -26.50 1.89
CA GLU A 12 26.95 -25.96 0.92
C GLU A 12 27.60 -25.64 -0.42
N THR A 13 28.80 -25.09 -0.42
CA THR A 13 29.60 -24.88 -1.64
C THR A 13 29.96 -26.21 -2.30
N ARG A 14 30.33 -27.25 -1.51
CA ARG A 14 30.58 -28.60 -2.00
C ARG A 14 29.31 -29.27 -2.54
N LEU A 15 28.14 -29.04 -1.93
CA LEU A 15 26.85 -29.54 -2.44
C LEU A 15 26.44 -28.84 -3.73
N ILE A 16 26.72 -27.56 -3.87
CA ILE A 16 26.52 -26.80 -5.11
C ILE A 16 27.46 -27.28 -6.20
N GLU A 17 28.71 -27.57 -5.87
CA GLU A 17 29.71 -28.13 -6.77
C GLU A 17 29.42 -29.60 -7.14
N ALA A 18 28.96 -30.42 -6.20
CA ALA A 18 28.56 -31.81 -6.44
C ALA A 18 27.36 -31.91 -7.39
N ASP A 19 26.37 -31.03 -7.22
CA ASP A 19 25.18 -30.95 -8.08
C ASP A 19 25.51 -30.35 -9.50
N ALA A 20 26.57 -29.54 -9.59
CA ALA A 20 27.09 -29.09 -10.88
C ALA A 20 27.92 -30.17 -11.57
N ALA A 21 28.65 -31.00 -10.81
CA ALA A 21 29.41 -32.16 -11.30
C ALA A 21 28.46 -33.29 -11.74
N ASP A 22 27.35 -33.51 -11.04
CA ASP A 22 26.30 -34.49 -11.38
C ASP A 22 25.64 -34.21 -12.76
N ARG A 23 25.62 -32.94 -13.16
CA ARG A 23 25.19 -32.53 -14.52
C ARG A 23 26.26 -32.68 -15.61
N ALA A 24 27.53 -32.75 -15.26
CA ALA A 24 28.63 -32.94 -16.19
C ALA A 24 28.79 -34.43 -16.57
N GLU A 25 28.28 -35.35 -15.74
CA GLU A 25 28.15 -36.74 -16.10
C GLU A 25 26.83 -36.95 -16.87
N THR A 26 26.93 -37.29 -18.14
CA THR A 26 25.89 -37.45 -19.16
C THR A 26 24.85 -38.56 -18.89
N SER A 27 24.68 -39.04 -17.69
CA SER A 27 23.75 -40.13 -17.36
C SER A 27 22.46 -39.58 -16.71
N VAL A 28 21.41 -39.51 -17.51
CA VAL A 28 20.05 -39.17 -17.02
C VAL A 28 19.51 -40.34 -16.21
N SER A 29 19.03 -40.10 -14.98
CA SER A 29 18.47 -41.15 -14.12
C SER A 29 17.13 -40.76 -13.53
N ILE A 30 16.34 -41.76 -13.16
CA ILE A 30 15.01 -41.61 -12.55
C ILE A 30 14.91 -42.40 -11.24
N GLN A 31 13.93 -42.02 -10.41
CA GLN A 31 13.56 -42.82 -9.25
C GLN A 31 12.96 -44.17 -9.64
N PRO A 32 13.28 -45.28 -8.93
CA PRO A 32 12.98 -46.63 -9.39
C PRO A 32 11.53 -47.09 -9.18
N HIS A 33 10.64 -46.23 -8.63
CA HIS A 33 9.23 -46.56 -8.38
C HIS A 33 8.36 -46.45 -9.64
N GLY A 34 8.86 -45.85 -10.73
CA GLY A 34 8.23 -45.76 -12.03
C GLY A 34 9.17 -46.06 -13.17
N VAL A 35 8.65 -46.04 -14.37
CA VAL A 35 9.37 -46.31 -15.63
C VAL A 35 9.28 -45.10 -16.55
N LEU A 36 10.37 -44.74 -17.20
CA LEU A 36 10.39 -43.67 -18.19
C LEU A 36 10.65 -44.23 -19.58
N ILE A 37 9.82 -43.83 -20.53
CA ILE A 37 9.99 -44.07 -21.98
C ILE A 37 9.86 -42.73 -22.67
N ALA A 38 10.80 -42.39 -23.55
CA ALA A 38 10.67 -41.23 -24.41
C ALA A 38 10.75 -41.60 -25.88
N ALA A 39 9.93 -40.94 -26.70
CA ALA A 39 9.81 -41.21 -28.10
C ALA A 39 9.76 -39.91 -28.92
N SER A 40 10.10 -39.97 -30.20
CA SER A 40 9.91 -38.83 -31.10
C SER A 40 8.43 -38.52 -31.26
N THR A 41 8.04 -37.24 -31.31
CA THR A 41 6.65 -36.82 -31.58
C THR A 41 6.20 -37.22 -33.00
N VAL A 42 7.15 -37.33 -33.92
CA VAL A 42 6.90 -37.77 -35.29
C VAL A 42 7.30 -39.23 -35.42
N GLY A 43 6.32 -40.11 -35.67
CA GLY A 43 6.52 -41.54 -35.84
C GLY A 43 6.61 -42.35 -34.55
N LEU A 44 6.57 -41.72 -33.38
CA LEU A 44 6.50 -42.33 -32.03
C LEU A 44 7.55 -43.45 -31.82
N ARG A 45 8.76 -43.26 -32.38
CA ARG A 45 9.89 -44.21 -32.17
C ARG A 45 10.56 -43.91 -30.84
N ILE A 46 10.74 -44.94 -30.04
CA ILE A 46 11.35 -44.87 -28.71
C ILE A 46 12.84 -44.53 -28.86
N SER A 47 13.22 -43.38 -28.30
CA SER A 47 14.58 -42.87 -28.27
C SER A 47 15.29 -43.10 -26.93
N HIS A 48 14.54 -43.16 -25.82
CA HIS A 48 15.07 -43.36 -24.46
C HIS A 48 14.19 -44.32 -23.68
N ALA A 49 14.80 -45.11 -22.81
CA ALA A 49 14.09 -45.99 -21.87
C ALA A 49 14.89 -46.19 -20.60
N SER A 50 14.23 -46.21 -19.45
CA SER A 50 14.87 -46.46 -18.15
C SER A 50 15.21 -47.95 -17.99
N GLN A 51 16.36 -48.27 -17.38
CA GLN A 51 16.85 -49.63 -17.24
C GLN A 51 15.91 -50.57 -16.49
N ASN A 52 15.08 -50.06 -15.61
CA ASN A 52 14.09 -50.84 -14.86
C ASN A 52 12.88 -51.30 -15.68
N CYS A 53 12.78 -50.94 -16.97
CA CYS A 53 11.73 -51.43 -17.88
C CYS A 53 11.59 -52.97 -17.84
N GLY A 54 12.71 -53.70 -17.85
CA GLY A 54 12.69 -55.16 -17.79
C GLY A 54 11.97 -55.72 -16.56
N ARG A 55 12.17 -55.13 -15.40
CA ARG A 55 11.56 -55.50 -14.14
C ARG A 55 10.07 -55.13 -14.07
N ASP A 56 9.75 -53.91 -14.52
CA ASP A 56 8.44 -53.33 -14.21
C ASP A 56 7.41 -53.53 -15.32
N ILE A 57 7.83 -53.54 -16.58
CA ILE A 57 6.97 -53.75 -17.76
C ILE A 57 7.31 -54.99 -18.59
N GLY A 58 8.32 -55.78 -18.16
CA GLY A 58 8.65 -57.07 -18.77
C GLY A 58 9.41 -56.98 -20.10
N ILE A 59 9.84 -55.78 -20.53
CA ILE A 59 10.59 -55.56 -21.78
C ILE A 59 11.90 -54.87 -21.41
N ALA A 60 13.05 -55.44 -21.82
CA ALA A 60 14.32 -54.82 -21.51
C ALA A 60 14.46 -53.47 -22.24
N ALA A 61 15.07 -52.49 -21.56
CA ALA A 61 15.20 -51.14 -22.11
C ALA A 61 15.91 -51.10 -23.46
N ALA A 62 16.94 -51.97 -23.66
CA ALA A 62 17.65 -52.08 -24.91
C ALA A 62 16.76 -52.60 -26.08
N ASP A 63 15.78 -53.45 -25.80
CA ASP A 63 14.85 -53.99 -26.80
C ASP A 63 13.75 -52.98 -27.17
N LEU A 64 13.53 -51.94 -26.32
CA LEU A 64 12.61 -50.86 -26.60
C LEU A 64 13.18 -49.80 -27.55
N LEU A 65 14.50 -49.56 -27.51
CA LEU A 65 15.12 -48.51 -28.32
C LEU A 65 14.90 -48.76 -29.82
N GLY A 66 14.45 -47.72 -30.55
CA GLY A 66 14.13 -47.76 -31.95
C GLY A 66 12.82 -48.45 -32.33
N SER A 67 12.13 -49.12 -31.37
CA SER A 67 10.79 -49.69 -31.57
C SER A 67 9.72 -48.61 -31.58
N ASP A 68 8.52 -48.96 -32.01
CA ASP A 68 7.35 -48.08 -31.98
C ASP A 68 6.67 -48.15 -30.61
N LEU A 69 6.17 -47.02 -30.08
CA LEU A 69 5.40 -46.99 -28.81
C LEU A 69 4.20 -47.94 -28.78
N GLY A 70 3.66 -48.26 -29.96
CA GLY A 70 2.58 -49.26 -30.10
C GLY A 70 2.99 -50.67 -29.65
N ALA A 71 4.31 -50.99 -29.67
CA ALA A 71 4.81 -52.27 -29.13
C ALA A 71 4.65 -52.39 -27.61
N VAL A 72 4.61 -51.25 -26.89
CA VAL A 72 4.42 -51.20 -25.44
C VAL A 72 2.95 -51.07 -25.06
N PHE A 73 2.23 -50.12 -25.68
CA PHE A 73 0.89 -49.72 -25.28
C PHE A 73 -0.23 -50.34 -26.13
N GLY A 74 0.10 -50.88 -27.31
CA GLY A 74 -0.88 -51.31 -28.29
C GLY A 74 -1.40 -50.18 -29.18
N ILE A 75 -1.81 -50.52 -30.41
CA ILE A 75 -2.22 -49.57 -31.45
C ILE A 75 -3.46 -48.81 -31.05
N ASP A 76 -4.42 -49.47 -30.39
CA ASP A 76 -5.69 -48.85 -29.97
C ASP A 76 -5.48 -47.77 -28.89
N TRP A 77 -4.55 -48.01 -27.95
CA TRP A 77 -4.21 -47.01 -26.92
C TRP A 77 -3.50 -45.83 -27.55
N ILE A 78 -2.58 -46.03 -28.47
CA ILE A 78 -1.92 -44.95 -29.24
C ILE A 78 -2.95 -44.10 -30.00
N ALA A 79 -3.88 -44.78 -30.69
CA ALA A 79 -4.91 -44.06 -31.45
C ALA A 79 -5.83 -43.25 -30.56
N ALA A 80 -6.22 -43.78 -29.39
CA ALA A 80 -7.07 -43.11 -28.43
C ALA A 80 -6.43 -41.88 -27.74
N ASN A 81 -5.09 -41.87 -27.64
CA ASN A 81 -4.34 -40.81 -26.93
C ASN A 81 -3.44 -39.99 -27.89
N ARG A 82 -3.70 -40.01 -29.19
CA ARG A 82 -2.85 -39.41 -30.21
C ARG A 82 -2.60 -37.92 -30.00
N SER A 83 -3.65 -37.15 -29.63
CA SER A 83 -3.56 -35.73 -29.39
C SER A 83 -2.61 -35.37 -28.22
N SER A 84 -2.56 -36.23 -27.20
CA SER A 84 -1.64 -36.08 -26.07
C SER A 84 -0.21 -36.42 -26.45
N LEU A 85 0.00 -37.37 -27.38
CA LEU A 85 1.34 -37.84 -27.77
C LEU A 85 2.01 -36.94 -28.80
N ASP A 86 1.25 -36.27 -29.68
CA ASP A 86 1.78 -35.32 -30.67
C ASP A 86 1.80 -33.85 -30.17
N GLY A 87 1.38 -33.61 -28.92
CA GLY A 87 1.47 -32.30 -28.29
C GLY A 87 0.38 -31.29 -28.72
N THR A 88 -0.65 -31.75 -29.43
CA THR A 88 -1.77 -30.88 -29.87
C THR A 88 -2.72 -30.55 -28.70
N GLU A 89 -2.73 -31.34 -27.64
CA GLU A 89 -3.45 -31.11 -26.41
C GLU A 89 -2.53 -31.25 -25.19
N GLU A 90 -2.57 -30.25 -24.31
CA GLU A 90 -1.87 -30.32 -23.03
C GLU A 90 -2.71 -31.13 -22.04
N HIS A 91 -2.37 -32.40 -21.83
CA HIS A 91 -3.06 -33.26 -20.88
C HIS A 91 -2.54 -33.04 -19.46
N ARG A 92 -3.43 -32.62 -18.58
CA ARG A 92 -3.11 -32.40 -17.14
C ARG A 92 -3.44 -33.61 -16.27
N HIS A 93 -4.07 -34.66 -16.83
CA HIS A 93 -4.45 -35.87 -16.09
C HIS A 93 -3.67 -37.07 -16.63
N PRO A 94 -3.31 -38.04 -15.78
CA PRO A 94 -2.63 -39.21 -16.24
C PRO A 94 -3.54 -40.03 -17.16
N LEU A 95 -2.92 -40.59 -18.21
CA LEU A 95 -3.58 -41.53 -19.09
C LEU A 95 -3.51 -42.91 -18.46
N ALA A 96 -4.62 -43.63 -18.44
CA ALA A 96 -4.64 -45.02 -17.95
C ALA A 96 -4.09 -45.96 -19.01
N ALA A 97 -3.13 -46.83 -18.66
CA ALA A 97 -2.60 -47.87 -19.56
C ALA A 97 -2.49 -49.19 -18.81
N THR A 98 -2.62 -50.27 -19.56
CA THR A 98 -2.26 -51.64 -19.07
C THR A 98 -1.11 -52.16 -19.88
N VAL A 99 0.04 -52.35 -19.23
CA VAL A 99 1.26 -52.86 -19.86
C VAL A 99 1.68 -54.15 -19.14
N ALA A 100 1.92 -55.19 -19.89
CA ALA A 100 2.26 -56.53 -19.38
C ALA A 100 1.28 -57.03 -18.25
N GLY A 101 -0.03 -56.71 -18.37
CA GLY A 101 -1.05 -57.08 -17.44
C GLY A 101 -1.10 -56.26 -16.13
N ARG A 102 -0.26 -55.19 -16.01
CA ARG A 102 -0.25 -54.26 -14.89
C ARG A 102 -0.85 -52.94 -15.30
N ALA A 103 -1.61 -52.33 -14.41
CA ALA A 103 -2.19 -51.01 -14.63
C ALA A 103 -1.18 -49.92 -14.25
N PHE A 104 -1.07 -48.89 -15.10
CA PHE A 104 -0.22 -47.75 -14.89
C PHE A 104 -1.01 -46.44 -15.11
N ASP A 105 -0.65 -45.43 -14.35
CA ASP A 105 -0.92 -44.04 -14.63
C ASP A 105 0.24 -43.53 -15.48
N VAL A 106 -0.05 -43.05 -16.70
CA VAL A 106 0.95 -42.56 -17.65
C VAL A 106 0.91 -41.04 -17.68
N ILE A 107 1.95 -40.42 -17.17
CA ILE A 107 2.13 -38.98 -17.14
C ILE A 107 2.88 -38.60 -18.44
N VAL A 108 2.30 -37.68 -19.20
CA VAL A 108 2.85 -37.27 -20.52
C VAL A 108 3.29 -35.83 -20.45
N HIS A 109 4.53 -35.59 -20.89
CA HIS A 109 5.02 -34.23 -21.11
C HIS A 109 5.92 -34.18 -22.34
N HIS A 110 6.16 -32.98 -22.88
CA HIS A 110 6.92 -32.79 -24.09
C HIS A 110 8.21 -32.02 -23.80
N SER A 111 9.28 -32.43 -24.44
CA SER A 111 10.59 -31.76 -24.43
C SER A 111 11.09 -31.66 -25.87
N ALA A 112 11.06 -30.47 -26.45
CA ALA A 112 11.35 -30.23 -27.87
C ALA A 112 10.53 -31.17 -28.78
N GLU A 113 11.20 -32.00 -29.57
CA GLU A 113 10.58 -32.96 -30.50
C GLU A 113 10.34 -34.35 -29.87
N THR A 114 10.46 -34.45 -28.54
CA THR A 114 10.34 -35.72 -27.81
C THR A 114 9.13 -35.68 -26.89
N VAL A 115 8.31 -36.72 -26.93
CA VAL A 115 7.27 -37.00 -25.94
C VAL A 115 7.85 -37.93 -24.87
N VAL A 116 7.72 -37.54 -23.62
CA VAL A 116 8.15 -38.34 -22.45
C VAL A 116 6.91 -38.90 -21.76
N LEU A 117 6.95 -40.21 -21.54
CA LEU A 117 5.91 -40.96 -20.85
C LEU A 117 6.52 -41.56 -19.58
N GLU A 118 5.96 -41.15 -18.47
CA GLU A 118 6.33 -41.65 -17.14
C GLU A 118 5.21 -42.57 -16.66
N LEU A 119 5.54 -43.83 -16.41
CA LEU A 119 4.61 -44.87 -16.01
C LEU A 119 4.77 -45.13 -14.52
N GLU A 120 3.81 -44.68 -13.74
CA GLU A 120 3.73 -45.05 -12.33
C GLU A 120 2.70 -46.18 -12.13
N PRO A 121 2.95 -47.16 -11.27
CA PRO A 121 1.94 -48.20 -10.96
C PRO A 121 0.66 -47.51 -10.57
N ALA A 122 -0.46 -47.82 -11.23
CA ALA A 122 -1.75 -47.21 -10.92
C ALA A 122 -2.13 -47.56 -9.48
N GLY A 123 -2.27 -46.53 -8.64
CA GLY A 123 -2.79 -46.68 -7.32
C GLY A 123 -4.30 -46.93 -7.32
N LEU A 124 -4.85 -47.22 -6.17
CA LEU A 124 -6.30 -47.20 -6.00
C LEU A 124 -6.80 -45.82 -6.39
N ARG A 125 -7.70 -45.75 -7.37
CA ARG A 125 -8.32 -44.46 -7.72
C ARG A 125 -9.00 -43.90 -6.50
N PRO A 126 -8.84 -42.62 -6.20
CA PRO A 126 -9.53 -41.99 -5.08
C PRO A 126 -11.02 -42.34 -5.13
N GLY A 127 -11.51 -42.96 -4.08
CA GLY A 127 -12.93 -43.23 -3.95
C GLY A 127 -13.72 -41.98 -3.65
N HIS A 128 -15.03 -42.14 -3.49
CA HIS A 128 -15.91 -41.02 -3.13
C HIS A 128 -15.54 -40.40 -1.77
N GLU A 129 -15.02 -41.18 -0.85
CA GLU A 129 -14.63 -40.71 0.50
C GLU A 129 -13.38 -39.83 0.47
N GLU A 130 -12.37 -40.20 -0.31
CA GLU A 130 -11.15 -39.37 -0.47
C GLU A 130 -11.45 -38.05 -1.16
N ALA A 131 -12.29 -38.07 -2.19
CA ALA A 131 -12.75 -36.82 -2.85
C ALA A 131 -13.51 -35.90 -1.86
N LEU A 132 -14.38 -36.48 -1.02
CA LEU A 132 -15.06 -35.75 0.04
C LEU A 132 -14.10 -35.23 1.11
N ALA A 133 -13.03 -35.96 1.43
CA ALA A 133 -12.02 -35.54 2.39
C ALA A 133 -11.27 -34.29 1.88
N VAL A 134 -10.86 -34.27 0.61
CA VAL A 134 -10.25 -33.08 -0.03
C VAL A 134 -11.24 -31.89 -0.02
N TYR A 135 -12.50 -32.13 -0.38
CA TYR A 135 -13.51 -31.08 -0.35
C TYR A 135 -13.70 -30.50 1.07
N ARG A 136 -13.78 -31.37 2.10
CA ARG A 136 -13.87 -30.92 3.50
C ARG A 136 -12.64 -30.09 3.92
N ALA A 137 -11.46 -30.52 3.51
CA ALA A 137 -10.22 -29.77 3.75
C ALA A 137 -10.29 -28.37 3.14
N ILE A 138 -10.72 -28.24 1.89
CA ILE A 138 -10.91 -26.93 1.24
C ILE A 138 -11.93 -26.07 2.02
N GLN A 139 -13.05 -26.66 2.47
CA GLN A 139 -14.05 -25.93 3.26
C GLN A 139 -13.51 -25.47 4.64
N GLN A 140 -12.59 -26.21 5.23
CA GLN A 140 -11.91 -25.80 6.47
C GLN A 140 -10.96 -24.63 6.22
N LEU A 141 -10.18 -24.68 5.14
CA LEU A 141 -9.28 -23.59 4.74
C LEU A 141 -10.01 -22.24 4.56
N THR A 142 -11.22 -22.27 3.99
CA THR A 142 -11.99 -21.03 3.76
C THR A 142 -12.48 -20.33 5.05
N ARG A 143 -12.34 -20.96 6.20
CA ARG A 143 -12.69 -20.36 7.50
C ARG A 143 -11.54 -19.55 8.12
N ALA A 144 -10.32 -19.73 7.65
CA ALA A 144 -9.17 -19.00 8.13
C ALA A 144 -9.33 -17.51 7.82
N THR A 145 -9.07 -16.68 8.82
CA THR A 145 -9.17 -15.20 8.74
C THR A 145 -7.80 -14.53 8.78
N THR A 146 -6.79 -15.26 9.23
CA THR A 146 -5.39 -14.80 9.29
C THR A 146 -4.48 -15.75 8.53
N ASP A 147 -3.32 -15.24 8.08
CA ASP A 147 -2.31 -16.07 7.39
C ASP A 147 -1.85 -17.21 8.29
N ARG A 148 -1.65 -16.97 9.59
CA ARG A 148 -1.26 -17.98 10.56
C ARG A 148 -2.29 -19.11 10.69
N GLU A 149 -3.58 -18.77 10.74
CA GLU A 149 -4.66 -19.75 10.74
C GLU A 149 -4.69 -20.55 9.44
N MET A 150 -4.46 -19.91 8.31
CA MET A 150 -4.42 -20.57 7.00
C MET A 150 -3.27 -21.58 6.92
N TRP A 151 -2.07 -21.17 7.33
CA TRP A 151 -0.90 -22.04 7.33
C TRP A 151 -1.11 -23.28 8.24
N ALA A 152 -1.61 -23.06 9.45
CA ALA A 152 -1.89 -24.13 10.40
C ALA A 152 -2.98 -25.10 9.87
N ALA A 153 -4.06 -24.55 9.31
CA ALA A 153 -5.14 -25.34 8.73
C ALA A 153 -4.66 -26.18 7.53
N ALA A 154 -3.76 -25.63 6.70
CA ALA A 154 -3.15 -26.35 5.58
C ALA A 154 -2.30 -27.52 6.06
N ALA A 155 -1.45 -27.31 7.06
CA ALA A 155 -0.62 -28.39 7.64
C ALA A 155 -1.46 -29.53 8.20
N VAL A 156 -2.47 -29.21 9.02
CA VAL A 156 -3.40 -30.19 9.61
C VAL A 156 -4.16 -30.96 8.52
N ALA A 157 -4.72 -30.24 7.54
CA ALA A 157 -5.50 -30.86 6.47
C ALA A 157 -4.66 -31.83 5.63
N LEU A 158 -3.44 -31.43 5.27
CA LEU A 158 -2.54 -32.27 4.49
C LEU A 158 -2.04 -33.48 5.26
N GLN A 159 -1.76 -33.34 6.56
CA GLN A 159 -1.41 -34.48 7.41
C GLN A 159 -2.55 -35.48 7.48
N GLN A 160 -3.78 -35.02 7.71
CA GLN A 160 -4.97 -35.89 7.78
C GLN A 160 -5.27 -36.59 6.46
N LEU A 161 -5.06 -35.90 5.31
CA LEU A 161 -5.32 -36.49 4.00
C LEU A 161 -4.27 -37.51 3.56
N THR A 162 -3.03 -37.36 4.01
CA THR A 162 -1.91 -38.15 3.51
C THR A 162 -1.36 -39.14 4.53
N GLY A 163 -1.54 -38.89 5.82
CA GLY A 163 -0.97 -39.66 6.88
C GLY A 163 0.55 -39.58 7.03
N PHE A 164 1.18 -38.54 6.45
CA PHE A 164 2.61 -38.29 6.64
C PHE A 164 2.94 -37.94 8.09
N ASP A 165 4.09 -38.41 8.59
CA ASP A 165 4.52 -38.20 9.98
C ASP A 165 4.68 -36.71 10.29
N ARG A 166 5.22 -35.93 9.35
CA ARG A 166 5.50 -34.51 9.52
C ARG A 166 5.03 -33.70 8.33
N VAL A 167 4.39 -32.57 8.57
CA VAL A 167 4.06 -31.56 7.55
C VAL A 167 4.62 -30.22 8.00
N ILE A 168 5.44 -29.61 7.17
CA ILE A 168 6.05 -28.29 7.40
C ILE A 168 5.59 -27.36 6.30
N VAL A 169 5.15 -26.16 6.67
CA VAL A 169 4.87 -25.07 5.73
C VAL A 169 5.96 -24.03 5.84
N ASN A 170 6.70 -23.86 4.75
CA ASN A 170 7.76 -22.89 4.62
C ASN A 170 7.20 -21.69 3.83
N ALA A 171 7.14 -20.51 4.43
CA ALA A 171 6.90 -19.25 3.73
C ALA A 171 8.22 -18.68 3.22
N LEU A 172 8.20 -18.09 2.02
CA LEU A 172 9.36 -17.45 1.39
C LEU A 172 9.15 -15.96 1.29
N PHE A 173 10.16 -15.20 1.69
CA PHE A 173 10.18 -13.75 1.66
C PHE A 173 10.86 -13.20 0.38
N PRO A 174 10.63 -11.92 0.02
CA PRO A 174 11.17 -11.34 -1.20
C PRO A 174 12.70 -11.31 -1.29
N ASP A 175 13.41 -11.23 -0.16
CA ASP A 175 14.87 -11.29 -0.06
C ASP A 175 15.42 -12.72 -0.20
N GLY A 176 14.53 -13.71 -0.25
CA GLY A 176 14.83 -15.10 -0.49
C GLY A 176 15.03 -15.95 0.77
N HIS A 177 15.05 -15.36 1.97
CA HIS A 177 14.99 -16.15 3.19
C HIS A 177 13.62 -16.79 3.36
N GLY A 178 13.50 -17.79 4.20
CA GLY A 178 12.23 -18.44 4.51
C GLY A 178 12.04 -18.65 5.99
N GLU A 179 10.78 -18.88 6.38
CA GLU A 179 10.36 -19.16 7.76
C GLU A 179 9.44 -20.37 7.79
N ILE A 180 9.58 -21.22 8.81
CA ILE A 180 8.65 -22.32 9.07
C ILE A 180 7.44 -21.75 9.82
N VAL A 181 6.38 -21.46 9.08
CA VAL A 181 5.17 -20.76 9.58
C VAL A 181 4.11 -21.69 10.13
N ALA A 182 4.16 -22.98 9.82
CA ALA A 182 3.31 -24.01 10.41
C ALA A 182 4.00 -25.37 10.40
N GLU A 183 3.69 -26.17 11.41
CA GLU A 183 4.24 -27.52 11.55
C GLU A 183 3.26 -28.43 12.26
N GLU A 184 3.00 -29.61 11.63
CA GLU A 184 2.40 -30.75 12.27
C GLU A 184 3.44 -31.89 12.34
N ALA A 185 3.70 -32.42 13.54
CA ALA A 185 4.70 -33.45 13.76
C ALA A 185 4.39 -34.26 15.03
N PRO A 186 4.89 -35.51 15.14
CA PRO A 186 4.75 -36.33 16.35
C PRO A 186 5.31 -35.58 17.57
N ALA A 187 4.69 -35.84 18.73
CA ALA A 187 5.03 -35.15 19.98
C ALA A 187 6.46 -35.47 20.49
N ASP A 188 7.03 -36.57 20.06
CA ASP A 188 8.37 -37.06 20.43
C ASP A 188 9.48 -36.55 19.52
N THR A 189 9.17 -35.62 18.58
CA THR A 189 10.14 -35.08 17.64
C THR A 189 10.46 -33.62 17.93
N ALA A 190 11.67 -33.18 17.51
CA ALA A 190 12.05 -31.77 17.55
C ALA A 190 11.06 -30.90 16.74
N ARG A 191 10.78 -29.72 17.26
CA ARG A 191 9.92 -28.73 16.60
C ARG A 191 10.78 -27.69 15.89
N TYR A 192 10.32 -27.29 14.71
CA TYR A 192 11.01 -26.31 13.85
C TYR A 192 10.18 -25.06 13.59
N LEU A 193 8.97 -24.99 14.11
CA LEU A 193 8.06 -23.84 13.96
C LEU A 193 8.75 -22.54 14.42
N GLY A 194 8.75 -21.52 13.56
CA GLY A 194 9.35 -20.22 13.82
C GLY A 194 10.83 -20.12 13.48
N LEU A 195 11.49 -21.22 13.05
CA LEU A 195 12.86 -21.16 12.59
C LEU A 195 12.93 -20.58 11.18
N HIS A 196 13.92 -19.70 10.97
CA HIS A 196 14.23 -19.12 9.68
C HIS A 196 15.36 -19.88 9.00
N PHE A 197 15.39 -19.87 7.67
CA PHE A 197 16.48 -20.40 6.89
C PHE A 197 16.94 -19.36 5.86
N PRO A 198 18.27 -19.25 5.66
CA PRO A 198 18.82 -18.22 4.77
C PRO A 198 18.47 -18.48 3.29
N ALA A 199 18.52 -17.44 2.47
CA ALA A 199 18.26 -17.54 1.04
C ALA A 199 19.18 -18.57 0.33
N ALA A 200 20.37 -18.81 0.85
CA ALA A 200 21.30 -19.81 0.36
C ALA A 200 20.79 -21.25 0.50
N ALA A 201 19.95 -21.53 1.51
CA ALA A 201 19.33 -22.86 1.69
C ALA A 201 18.32 -23.18 0.58
N MET A 202 17.79 -22.18 -0.14
CA MET A 202 16.89 -22.36 -1.29
C MET A 202 17.36 -21.51 -2.47
N PRO A 203 18.45 -21.90 -3.16
CA PRO A 203 19.00 -21.15 -4.27
C PRO A 203 18.00 -20.98 -5.41
N GLU A 204 18.22 -19.98 -6.27
CA GLU A 204 17.31 -19.63 -7.37
C GLU A 204 16.98 -20.83 -8.27
N ARG A 205 17.95 -21.69 -8.56
CA ARG A 205 17.73 -22.91 -9.35
C ARG A 205 16.74 -23.88 -8.70
N VAL A 206 16.78 -24.00 -7.36
CA VAL A 206 15.85 -24.84 -6.60
C VAL A 206 14.45 -24.22 -6.66
N ARG A 207 14.36 -22.91 -6.46
CA ARG A 207 13.09 -22.16 -6.62
C ARG A 207 12.49 -22.33 -8.01
N GLN A 208 13.30 -22.26 -9.05
CA GLN A 208 12.86 -22.49 -10.43
C GLN A 208 12.35 -23.92 -10.64
N SER A 209 12.93 -24.92 -9.97
CA SER A 209 12.42 -26.29 -10.05
C SER A 209 11.01 -26.43 -9.45
N TYR A 210 10.74 -25.74 -8.32
CA TYR A 210 9.42 -25.67 -7.70
C TYR A 210 8.38 -24.89 -8.52
N LEU A 211 8.81 -23.93 -9.33
CA LEU A 211 7.93 -23.25 -10.27
C LEU A 211 7.56 -24.10 -11.48
N ARG A 212 8.49 -24.97 -11.95
CA ARG A 212 8.25 -25.86 -13.09
C ARG A 212 7.38 -27.06 -12.72
N ARG A 213 7.54 -27.59 -11.49
CA ARG A 213 6.80 -28.73 -10.95
C ARG A 213 6.08 -28.31 -9.69
N ARG A 214 4.78 -28.50 -9.66
CA ARG A 214 3.92 -28.08 -8.55
C ARG A 214 3.96 -29.05 -7.37
N SER A 215 4.25 -30.33 -7.66
CA SER A 215 4.54 -31.34 -6.66
C SER A 215 5.81 -32.08 -7.02
N ARG A 216 6.46 -32.69 -6.02
CA ARG A 216 7.60 -33.56 -6.20
C ARG A 216 7.58 -34.62 -5.11
N LEU A 217 7.52 -35.88 -5.53
CA LEU A 217 7.57 -37.02 -4.63
C LEU A 217 8.96 -37.67 -4.67
N VAL A 218 9.55 -37.86 -3.49
CA VAL A 218 10.67 -38.75 -3.25
C VAL A 218 10.14 -39.91 -2.44
N VAL A 219 10.07 -41.09 -3.04
CA VAL A 219 9.51 -42.28 -2.36
C VAL A 219 10.47 -42.81 -1.31
N SER A 220 11.76 -42.84 -1.62
CA SER A 220 12.79 -43.28 -0.68
C SER A 220 14.14 -42.63 -0.98
N SER A 221 14.76 -42.05 0.06
CA SER A 221 16.12 -41.52 0.01
C SER A 221 17.19 -42.60 -0.26
N ASP A 222 16.91 -43.86 0.14
CA ASP A 222 17.83 -44.98 0.02
C ASP A 222 17.68 -45.70 -1.32
N ALA A 223 16.73 -45.30 -2.16
CA ALA A 223 16.45 -45.99 -3.41
C ALA A 223 17.53 -45.73 -4.45
N VAL A 224 18.02 -46.79 -5.07
CA VAL A 224 18.99 -46.70 -6.16
C VAL A 224 18.27 -46.22 -7.42
N SER A 225 18.71 -45.08 -7.96
CA SER A 225 18.15 -44.54 -9.20
C SER A 225 18.34 -45.47 -10.39
N SER A 226 17.37 -45.46 -11.31
CA SER A 226 17.44 -46.21 -12.57
C SER A 226 17.98 -45.32 -13.68
N LEU A 227 19.06 -45.74 -14.35
CA LEU A 227 19.61 -45.00 -15.48
C LEU A 227 18.63 -45.03 -16.65
N VAL A 228 18.60 -43.95 -17.42
CA VAL A 228 17.89 -43.86 -18.68
C VAL A 228 18.91 -44.06 -19.80
N ILE A 229 18.72 -45.09 -20.59
CA ILE A 229 19.56 -45.35 -21.77
C ILE A 229 18.95 -44.67 -23.00
N ALA A 230 19.81 -44.20 -23.87
CA ALA A 230 19.48 -43.53 -25.14
C ALA A 230 19.84 -44.41 -26.33
N GLY A 231 19.08 -44.29 -27.41
CA GLY A 231 19.48 -44.85 -28.72
C GLY A 231 20.62 -44.05 -29.36
N ASP A 232 21.29 -44.62 -30.36
CA ASP A 232 22.51 -44.06 -30.97
C ASP A 232 22.34 -42.63 -31.52
N ASP A 233 21.15 -42.26 -32.01
CA ASP A 233 20.82 -40.94 -32.59
C ASP A 233 19.93 -40.08 -31.67
N ALA A 234 19.83 -40.43 -30.40
CA ALA A 234 18.93 -39.75 -29.49
C ALA A 234 19.47 -38.36 -29.05
N ALA A 235 18.63 -37.33 -29.13
CA ALA A 235 18.94 -36.00 -28.57
C ALA A 235 18.97 -36.03 -27.04
N ALA A 236 19.65 -35.09 -26.42
CA ALA A 236 19.66 -34.97 -24.96
C ALA A 236 18.24 -34.80 -24.40
N LEU A 237 17.91 -35.55 -23.37
CA LEU A 237 16.59 -35.55 -22.72
C LEU A 237 16.56 -34.56 -21.54
N ASP A 238 15.65 -33.58 -21.58
CA ASP A 238 15.42 -32.69 -20.48
C ASP A 238 14.34 -33.29 -19.54
N LEU A 239 14.74 -33.62 -18.31
CA LEU A 239 13.85 -34.11 -17.26
C LEU A 239 13.37 -32.99 -16.30
N GLY A 240 13.51 -31.73 -16.68
CA GLY A 240 13.11 -30.62 -15.84
C GLY A 240 11.62 -30.59 -15.43
N ARG A 241 10.76 -31.30 -16.18
CA ARG A 241 9.33 -31.52 -15.91
C ARG A 241 9.00 -32.93 -15.42
N SER A 242 9.98 -33.82 -15.36
CA SER A 242 9.75 -35.25 -15.02
C SER A 242 9.41 -35.39 -13.51
N GLU A 243 8.32 -36.09 -13.25
CA GLU A 243 7.91 -36.52 -11.91
C GLU A 243 8.85 -37.54 -11.29
N LEU A 244 9.43 -38.40 -12.16
CA LEU A 244 10.33 -39.47 -11.77
C LEU A 244 11.79 -39.05 -11.69
N SER A 245 12.16 -37.80 -12.01
CA SER A 245 13.56 -37.38 -11.96
C SER A 245 14.26 -37.80 -10.68
N SER A 246 15.55 -38.18 -10.76
CA SER A 246 16.34 -38.59 -9.60
C SER A 246 16.39 -37.53 -8.52
N VAL A 247 16.59 -37.96 -7.27
CA VAL A 247 16.66 -37.09 -6.11
C VAL A 247 17.96 -36.30 -6.15
N SER A 248 17.89 -34.98 -5.98
CA SER A 248 19.09 -34.15 -5.95
C SER A 248 19.93 -34.39 -4.71
N ALA A 249 21.25 -34.16 -4.79
CA ALA A 249 22.13 -34.22 -3.62
C ALA A 249 21.68 -33.28 -2.51
N HIS A 250 21.10 -32.13 -2.88
CA HIS A 250 20.51 -31.17 -1.96
C HIS A 250 19.31 -31.76 -1.19
N ASP A 251 18.33 -32.38 -1.88
CA ASP A 251 17.20 -33.00 -1.22
C ASP A 251 17.63 -34.15 -0.32
N LEU A 252 18.56 -35.00 -0.78
CA LEU A 252 19.11 -36.11 0.02
C LEU A 252 19.79 -35.63 1.29
N TYR A 253 20.59 -34.55 1.18
CA TYR A 253 21.22 -33.94 2.35
C TYR A 253 20.20 -33.54 3.40
N TYR A 254 19.17 -32.79 3.03
CA TYR A 254 18.11 -32.38 3.96
C TYR A 254 17.30 -33.56 4.49
N MET A 255 16.89 -34.50 3.63
CA MET A 255 16.15 -35.69 4.06
C MET A 255 16.94 -36.50 5.07
N ASN A 256 18.21 -36.77 4.81
CA ASN A 256 19.08 -37.53 5.71
C ASN A 256 19.31 -36.79 7.03
N THR A 257 19.51 -35.48 6.98
CA THR A 257 19.74 -34.65 8.16
C THR A 257 18.51 -34.61 9.07
N PHE A 258 17.32 -34.56 8.48
CA PHE A 258 16.06 -34.62 9.25
C PHE A 258 15.62 -36.04 9.62
N GLY A 259 16.31 -37.08 9.17
CA GLY A 259 15.94 -38.46 9.40
C GLY A 259 14.68 -38.88 8.64
N HIS A 260 14.45 -38.31 7.46
CA HIS A 260 13.31 -38.63 6.61
C HIS A 260 13.71 -39.53 5.45
N THR A 261 12.90 -40.55 5.21
CA THR A 261 13.08 -41.46 4.09
C THR A 261 12.24 -41.08 2.89
N SER A 262 11.05 -40.54 3.10
CA SER A 262 10.15 -40.09 2.04
C SER A 262 9.81 -38.61 2.17
N LEU A 263 9.63 -37.92 1.04
CA LEU A 263 9.30 -36.50 0.97
C LEU A 263 8.33 -36.22 -0.18
N LEU A 264 7.22 -35.54 0.11
CA LEU A 264 6.39 -34.93 -0.91
C LEU A 264 6.40 -33.41 -0.69
N SER A 265 6.86 -32.68 -1.70
CA SER A 265 6.85 -31.20 -1.69
C SER A 265 5.74 -30.68 -2.56
N LEU A 266 5.01 -29.65 -2.09
CA LEU A 266 3.96 -28.94 -2.82
C LEU A 266 4.31 -27.46 -2.91
N SER A 267 4.31 -26.92 -4.10
CA SER A 267 4.65 -25.51 -4.34
C SER A 267 3.45 -24.59 -4.08
N LEU A 268 3.68 -23.51 -3.34
CA LEU A 268 2.72 -22.42 -3.17
C LEU A 268 3.13 -21.28 -4.09
N VAL A 269 2.36 -21.05 -5.15
CA VAL A 269 2.71 -20.08 -6.18
C VAL A 269 1.61 -19.04 -6.35
N ARG A 270 2.02 -17.78 -6.41
CA ARG A 270 1.16 -16.63 -6.62
C ARG A 270 1.74 -15.76 -7.74
N ASP A 271 0.94 -15.48 -8.77
CA ASP A 271 1.33 -14.62 -9.91
C ASP A 271 2.70 -15.01 -10.53
N GLY A 272 2.98 -16.32 -10.58
CA GLY A 272 4.25 -16.84 -11.13
C GLY A 272 5.44 -16.79 -10.14
N VAL A 273 5.23 -16.33 -8.90
CA VAL A 273 6.25 -16.26 -7.87
C VAL A 273 6.03 -17.37 -6.83
N LEU A 274 7.09 -18.06 -6.45
CA LEU A 274 7.07 -19.03 -5.36
C LEU A 274 6.99 -18.27 -4.01
N ILE A 275 5.88 -18.41 -3.30
CA ILE A 275 5.65 -17.78 -2.00
C ILE A 275 5.84 -18.73 -0.82
N GLY A 276 6.05 -20.01 -1.11
CA GLY A 276 6.27 -21.01 -0.08
C GLY A 276 6.30 -22.43 -0.64
N VAL A 277 6.66 -23.35 0.21
CA VAL A 277 6.68 -24.81 -0.07
C VAL A 277 6.09 -25.54 1.11
N ILE A 278 5.17 -26.47 0.86
CA ILE A 278 4.69 -27.40 1.88
C ILE A 278 5.46 -28.70 1.70
N SER A 279 6.16 -29.13 2.74
CA SER A 279 6.94 -30.36 2.79
C SER A 279 6.27 -31.38 3.68
N LEU A 280 5.86 -32.52 3.10
CA LEU A 280 5.30 -33.65 3.80
C LEU A 280 6.37 -34.73 3.87
N ALA A 281 6.81 -35.08 5.04
CA ALA A 281 7.94 -35.99 5.26
C ALA A 281 7.55 -37.21 6.08
N ASN A 282 8.18 -38.35 5.79
CA ASN A 282 7.93 -39.61 6.49
C ASN A 282 9.23 -40.36 6.77
N ARG A 283 9.27 -41.09 7.89
CA ARG A 283 10.44 -41.88 8.30
C ARG A 283 10.53 -43.24 7.56
N THR A 284 9.49 -43.62 6.85
CA THR A 284 9.42 -44.83 6.05
C THR A 284 9.04 -44.48 4.61
N PRO A 285 9.39 -45.32 3.62
CA PRO A 285 8.99 -45.07 2.24
C PRO A 285 7.48 -44.98 2.08
N VAL A 286 7.01 -43.93 1.40
CA VAL A 286 5.60 -43.69 1.09
C VAL A 286 5.41 -43.42 -0.39
N THR A 287 4.47 -44.10 -1.01
CA THR A 287 4.02 -43.84 -2.37
C THR A 287 2.70 -43.07 -2.32
N VAL A 288 2.62 -41.96 -3.04
CA VAL A 288 1.39 -41.20 -3.21
C VAL A 288 1.00 -41.26 -4.69
N PRO A 289 -0.12 -41.90 -5.05
CA PRO A 289 -0.56 -41.99 -6.44
C PRO A 289 -0.65 -40.60 -7.11
N TYR A 290 -0.34 -40.52 -8.39
CA TYR A 290 -0.30 -39.25 -9.13
C TYR A 290 -1.63 -38.48 -9.05
N ALA A 291 -2.77 -39.18 -9.18
CA ALA A 291 -4.09 -38.56 -9.07
C ALA A 291 -4.34 -37.92 -7.68
N VAL A 292 -3.79 -38.51 -6.60
CA VAL A 292 -3.85 -37.93 -5.26
C VAL A 292 -2.95 -36.69 -5.17
N ARG A 293 -1.71 -36.76 -5.72
CA ARG A 293 -0.80 -35.59 -5.76
C ARG A 293 -1.46 -34.40 -6.46
N GLN A 294 -2.17 -34.61 -7.58
CA GLN A 294 -2.93 -33.55 -8.26
C GLN A 294 -4.01 -32.92 -7.35
N GLY A 295 -4.72 -33.73 -6.56
CA GLY A 295 -5.66 -33.22 -5.56
C GLY A 295 -5.00 -32.37 -4.48
N LEU A 296 -3.82 -32.77 -4.02
CA LEU A 296 -3.02 -32.02 -3.04
C LEU A 296 -2.45 -30.72 -3.65
N GLU A 297 -2.04 -30.74 -4.92
CA GLU A 297 -1.67 -29.52 -5.66
C GLU A 297 -2.82 -28.52 -5.75
N ALA A 298 -4.03 -29.00 -6.06
CA ALA A 298 -5.21 -28.15 -6.10
C ALA A 298 -5.49 -27.51 -4.73
N LEU A 299 -5.29 -28.25 -3.64
CA LEU A 299 -5.41 -27.75 -2.27
C LEU A 299 -4.32 -26.70 -1.98
N ALA A 300 -3.06 -26.95 -2.34
CA ALA A 300 -1.96 -26.00 -2.19
C ALA A 300 -2.21 -24.70 -2.99
N ASN A 301 -2.71 -24.82 -4.23
CA ASN A 301 -3.12 -23.67 -5.03
C ASN A 301 -4.26 -22.87 -4.36
N GLN A 302 -5.24 -23.55 -3.76
CA GLN A 302 -6.32 -22.90 -3.01
C GLN A 302 -5.79 -22.12 -1.80
N VAL A 303 -4.81 -22.68 -1.07
CA VAL A 303 -4.13 -21.97 0.03
C VAL A 303 -3.48 -20.69 -0.48
N ALA A 304 -2.70 -20.77 -1.56
CA ALA A 304 -2.03 -19.61 -2.14
C ALA A 304 -3.01 -18.52 -2.59
N LEU A 305 -4.11 -18.91 -3.26
CA LEU A 305 -5.16 -17.98 -3.70
C LEU A 305 -5.88 -17.31 -2.53
N HIS A 306 -6.14 -18.08 -1.46
CA HIS A 306 -6.84 -17.52 -0.30
C HIS A 306 -5.96 -16.52 0.47
N LEU A 307 -4.68 -16.84 0.66
CA LEU A 307 -3.69 -15.92 1.23
C LEU A 307 -3.60 -14.61 0.43
N ASP A 308 -3.57 -14.71 -0.90
CA ASP A 308 -3.56 -13.54 -1.77
C ASP A 308 -4.82 -12.68 -1.60
N SER A 309 -5.99 -13.35 -1.57
CA SER A 309 -7.27 -12.67 -1.36
C SER A 309 -7.32 -11.95 -0.01
N MET A 310 -6.88 -12.61 1.07
CA MET A 310 -6.79 -11.99 2.39
C MET A 310 -5.82 -10.80 2.41
N ALA A 311 -4.65 -10.94 1.79
CA ALA A 311 -3.68 -9.86 1.69
C ALA A 311 -4.23 -8.65 0.92
N LYS A 312 -4.94 -8.88 -0.19
CA LYS A 312 -5.61 -7.83 -0.97
C LYS A 312 -6.71 -7.13 -0.17
N ILE A 313 -7.53 -7.89 0.54
CA ILE A 313 -8.60 -7.34 1.39
C ILE A 313 -7.99 -6.48 2.50
N ARG A 314 -6.95 -6.98 3.20
CA ARG A 314 -6.26 -6.21 4.25
C ARG A 314 -5.70 -4.89 3.70
N ARG A 315 -5.01 -4.93 2.55
CA ARG A 315 -4.46 -3.71 1.91
C ARG A 315 -5.56 -2.70 1.54
N LEU A 316 -6.67 -3.17 0.96
CA LEU A 316 -7.80 -2.31 0.59
C LEU A 316 -8.49 -1.70 1.82
N THR A 317 -8.69 -2.49 2.86
CA THR A 317 -9.31 -2.03 4.12
C THR A 317 -8.42 -0.98 4.79
N GLU A 318 -7.12 -1.26 4.89
CA GLU A 318 -6.16 -0.33 5.49
C GLU A 318 -6.04 0.97 4.67
N SER A 319 -5.94 0.87 3.34
CA SER A 319 -5.92 2.06 2.48
C SER A 319 -7.18 2.92 2.62
N ARG A 320 -8.37 2.30 2.80
CA ARG A 320 -9.61 3.03 3.07
C ARG A 320 -9.57 3.71 4.45
N ARG A 321 -9.10 2.99 5.47
CA ARG A 321 -8.95 3.54 6.83
C ARG A 321 -8.03 4.75 6.82
N LEU A 322 -6.83 4.61 6.26
CA LEU A 322 -5.84 5.69 6.18
C LEU A 322 -6.38 6.91 5.43
N ARG A 323 -7.05 6.70 4.30
CA ARG A 323 -7.69 7.79 3.55
C ARG A 323 -8.77 8.51 4.38
N SER A 324 -9.58 7.76 5.14
CA SER A 324 -10.60 8.34 6.02
C SER A 324 -9.97 9.18 7.11
N VAL A 325 -8.93 8.67 7.79
CA VAL A 325 -8.21 9.41 8.83
C VAL A 325 -7.58 10.68 8.26
N ARG A 326 -6.91 10.58 7.10
CA ARG A 326 -6.30 11.74 6.42
C ARG A 326 -7.34 12.82 6.10
N THR A 327 -8.49 12.41 5.55
CA THR A 327 -9.58 13.36 5.25
C THR A 327 -10.05 14.06 6.52
N GLN A 328 -10.25 13.33 7.63
CA GLN A 328 -10.70 13.89 8.89
C GLN A 328 -9.67 14.86 9.50
N LEU A 329 -8.37 14.55 9.39
CA LEU A 329 -7.29 15.48 9.81
C LEU A 329 -7.34 16.79 9.03
N ILE A 330 -7.58 16.72 7.71
CA ILE A 330 -7.71 17.93 6.87
C ILE A 330 -9.00 18.69 7.23
N ASP A 331 -10.11 18.00 7.48
CA ASP A 331 -11.37 18.63 7.91
C ASP A 331 -11.21 19.34 9.27
N GLN A 332 -10.50 18.75 10.23
CA GLN A 332 -10.16 19.39 11.52
C GLN A 332 -9.39 20.70 11.29
N LEU A 333 -8.42 20.70 10.35
CA LEU A 333 -7.67 21.90 10.00
C LEU A 333 -8.57 22.99 9.38
N VAL A 334 -9.41 22.60 8.42
CA VAL A 334 -10.33 23.55 7.74
C VAL A 334 -11.30 24.19 8.73
N LEU A 335 -11.75 23.46 9.74
CA LEU A 335 -12.64 23.95 10.79
C LEU A 335 -12.00 25.04 11.66
N GLN A 336 -10.69 25.04 11.85
CA GLN A 336 -9.95 26.07 12.63
C GLN A 336 -10.03 27.46 11.99
N ARG A 337 -10.27 27.53 10.67
CA ARG A 337 -10.35 28.80 9.90
C ARG A 337 -9.15 29.75 10.10
N SER A 338 -8.03 29.22 10.55
CA SER A 338 -6.78 29.96 10.76
C SER A 338 -5.63 29.25 10.03
N THR A 339 -4.72 30.04 9.48
CA THR A 339 -3.48 29.55 8.86
C THR A 339 -2.27 29.74 9.79
N ASP A 340 -2.51 30.08 11.06
CA ASP A 340 -1.45 30.22 12.03
C ASP A 340 -0.84 28.87 12.39
N ALA A 341 0.48 28.85 12.59
CA ALA A 341 1.21 27.62 12.89
C ALA A 341 0.69 26.88 14.13
N SER A 342 0.20 27.62 15.15
CA SER A 342 -0.43 27.02 16.35
C SER A 342 -1.73 26.31 16.02
N ALA A 343 -2.62 26.94 15.24
CA ALA A 343 -3.89 26.33 14.84
C ALA A 343 -3.70 25.08 13.98
N ILE A 344 -2.70 25.09 13.09
CA ILE A 344 -2.33 23.91 12.31
C ILE A 344 -1.84 22.78 13.22
N ALA A 345 -0.98 23.13 14.19
CA ALA A 345 -0.47 22.17 15.16
C ALA A 345 -1.59 21.59 16.01
N ASP A 346 -2.50 22.42 16.55
CA ASP A 346 -3.63 21.97 17.36
C ASP A 346 -4.56 21.03 16.56
N ALA A 347 -4.79 21.32 15.28
CA ALA A 347 -5.63 20.49 14.42
C ALA A 347 -5.02 19.09 14.16
N LEU A 348 -3.70 18.99 14.03
CA LEU A 348 -3.01 17.75 13.66
C LEU A 348 -2.51 16.93 14.86
N PHE A 349 -2.32 17.57 16.02
CA PHE A 349 -1.70 16.97 17.20
C PHE A 349 -2.59 16.98 18.45
N GLY A 350 -3.64 17.80 18.50
CA GLY A 350 -4.52 17.98 19.66
C GLY A 350 -5.98 17.61 19.43
N GLY A 351 -6.36 17.16 18.22
CA GLY A 351 -7.72 16.78 17.86
C GLY A 351 -8.15 15.40 18.37
N GLU A 352 -9.36 14.97 18.01
CA GLU A 352 -9.84 13.59 18.25
C GLU A 352 -8.98 12.56 17.51
N LEU A 353 -8.53 12.91 16.31
CA LEU A 353 -7.55 12.15 15.54
C LEU A 353 -6.28 12.97 15.40
N THR A 354 -5.17 12.30 15.45
CA THR A 354 -3.82 12.89 15.33
C THR A 354 -3.05 12.27 14.17
N VAL A 355 -1.92 12.84 13.84
CA VAL A 355 -1.02 12.27 12.81
C VAL A 355 -0.49 10.86 13.18
N LEU A 356 -0.56 10.45 14.46
CA LEU A 356 -0.21 9.09 14.90
C LEU A 356 -1.30 8.06 14.57
N ASP A 357 -2.56 8.50 14.42
CA ASP A 357 -3.65 7.64 13.96
C ASP A 357 -3.54 7.34 12.46
N LEU A 358 -2.89 8.23 11.70
CA LEU A 358 -2.58 8.02 10.28
C LEU A 358 -1.35 7.14 10.11
N ILE A 359 -0.23 7.50 10.73
CA ILE A 359 1.04 6.78 10.64
C ILE A 359 1.42 6.33 12.04
N ALA A 360 1.33 5.01 12.27
CA ALA A 360 1.69 4.42 13.55
C ALA A 360 3.19 4.61 13.83
N ALA A 361 3.51 5.40 14.84
CA ALA A 361 4.86 5.74 15.26
C ALA A 361 4.91 5.98 16.77
N ASP A 362 6.10 5.97 17.35
CA ASP A 362 6.29 6.27 18.77
C ASP A 362 6.11 7.77 19.07
N GLY A 363 6.34 8.61 18.06
CA GLY A 363 6.12 10.04 18.14
C GLY A 363 6.06 10.70 16.78
N ALA A 364 5.50 11.91 16.76
CA ALA A 364 5.46 12.76 15.57
C ALA A 364 5.70 14.22 15.92
N MET A 365 6.14 14.99 14.92
CA MET A 365 6.45 16.41 15.07
C MET A 365 6.11 17.18 13.80
N ILE A 366 5.63 18.42 13.96
CA ILE A 366 5.54 19.40 12.89
C ILE A 366 6.45 20.57 13.20
N CYS A 367 7.19 21.01 12.18
CA CYS A 367 7.95 22.25 12.20
C CYS A 367 7.37 23.19 11.14
N LEU A 368 7.03 24.42 11.53
CA LEU A 368 6.56 25.48 10.64
C LEU A 368 7.32 26.76 11.00
N GLY A 369 8.37 27.09 10.23
CA GLY A 369 9.30 28.17 10.55
C GLY A 369 9.91 27.98 11.95
N THR A 370 9.56 28.87 12.89
CA THR A 370 10.02 28.80 14.29
C THR A 370 9.11 27.98 15.20
N HIS A 371 7.90 27.70 14.78
CA HIS A 371 6.92 26.95 15.57
C HIS A 371 7.16 25.44 15.45
N VAL A 372 7.22 24.74 16.60
CA VAL A 372 7.40 23.29 16.65
C VAL A 372 6.40 22.72 17.65
N THR A 373 5.64 21.75 17.21
CA THR A 373 4.73 20.96 18.06
C THR A 373 5.00 19.48 17.86
N SER A 374 4.86 18.70 18.93
CA SER A 374 5.12 17.27 18.92
C SER A 374 4.17 16.49 19.81
N ILE A 375 4.00 15.20 19.49
CA ILE A 375 3.19 14.24 20.25
C ILE A 375 3.98 12.92 20.38
N GLY A 376 3.85 12.24 21.51
CA GLY A 376 4.54 10.97 21.77
C GLY A 376 6.03 11.16 22.07
N ALA A 377 6.82 10.11 21.82
CA ALA A 377 8.26 10.09 22.04
C ALA A 377 8.99 10.80 20.89
N THR A 378 9.49 12.00 21.12
CA THR A 378 10.14 12.82 20.09
C THR A 378 11.47 13.38 20.57
N PRO A 379 12.42 13.60 19.63
CA PRO A 379 13.63 14.35 19.92
C PRO A 379 13.33 15.80 20.33
N ARG A 380 14.27 16.45 21.01
CA ARG A 380 14.13 17.87 21.35
C ARG A 380 13.99 18.73 20.09
N ALA A 381 13.06 19.69 20.10
CA ALA A 381 12.75 20.55 18.95
C ALA A 381 13.98 21.23 18.31
N ALA A 382 14.93 21.70 19.13
CA ALA A 382 16.16 22.32 18.64
C ALA A 382 17.04 21.34 17.84
N ILE A 383 17.09 20.08 18.27
CA ILE A 383 17.86 19.01 17.63
C ILE A 383 17.18 18.64 16.30
N MET A 384 15.84 18.49 16.32
CA MET A 384 15.08 18.18 15.10
C MET A 384 15.18 19.27 14.03
N ARG A 385 15.19 20.53 14.43
CA ARG A 385 15.41 21.63 13.49
C ARG A 385 16.80 21.55 12.83
N ALA A 386 17.83 21.22 13.60
CA ALA A 386 19.17 21.03 13.05
C ALA A 386 19.25 19.79 12.13
N ALA A 387 18.57 18.71 12.47
CA ALA A 387 18.44 17.52 11.62
C ALA A 387 17.65 17.82 10.35
N GLY A 388 16.52 18.52 10.47
CA GLY A 388 15.68 18.94 9.35
C GLY A 388 16.41 19.86 8.35
N LEU A 389 17.25 20.76 8.82
CA LEU A 389 18.10 21.59 7.94
C LEU A 389 19.13 20.75 7.16
N ARG A 390 19.68 19.71 7.77
CA ARG A 390 20.60 18.76 7.10
C ARG A 390 19.86 17.89 6.08
N LEU A 391 18.71 17.36 6.47
CA LEU A 391 17.82 16.59 5.57
C LEU A 391 17.24 17.48 4.46
N GLY A 392 16.96 18.75 4.73
CA GLY A 392 16.37 19.70 3.79
C GLY A 392 17.18 19.87 2.51
N ALA A 393 18.53 19.79 2.60
CA ALA A 393 19.40 19.78 1.42
C ALA A 393 19.22 18.50 0.57
N THR A 394 18.80 17.40 1.19
CA THR A 394 18.61 16.08 0.56
C THR A 394 17.14 15.87 0.13
N LEU A 395 16.19 16.55 0.79
CA LEU A 395 14.75 16.35 0.56
C LEU A 395 14.28 16.71 -0.86
N ALA A 396 14.92 17.65 -1.55
CA ALA A 396 14.55 18.07 -2.92
C ALA A 396 13.02 17.99 -3.22
N GLY A 397 12.18 18.21 -2.20
CA GLY A 397 10.71 18.14 -2.28
C GLY A 397 10.10 16.73 -2.17
N ARG A 398 10.87 15.72 -1.78
CA ARG A 398 10.39 14.34 -1.53
C ARG A 398 10.55 13.96 -0.07
N SER A 399 9.70 13.05 0.42
CA SER A 399 9.88 12.46 1.75
C SER A 399 11.13 11.60 1.83
N ILE A 400 11.74 11.57 3.01
CA ILE A 400 12.76 10.58 3.38
C ILE A 400 12.08 9.56 4.28
N VAL A 401 12.34 8.29 4.00
CA VAL A 401 11.88 7.16 4.80
C VAL A 401 13.09 6.31 5.11
N SER A 402 13.32 6.03 6.38
CA SER A 402 14.43 5.20 6.86
C SER A 402 13.96 4.31 8.00
N GLU A 403 14.39 3.06 7.99
CA GLU A 403 14.17 2.07 9.05
C GLU A 403 15.46 1.77 9.82
N ALA A 404 16.59 2.19 9.27
CA ALA A 404 17.94 2.01 9.81
C ALA A 404 18.72 3.32 9.72
N LEU A 405 18.25 4.34 10.44
CA LEU A 405 18.75 5.72 10.35
C LEU A 405 20.26 5.84 10.52
N ALA A 406 20.86 5.02 11.38
CA ALA A 406 22.31 5.03 11.62
C ALA A 406 23.11 4.50 10.41
N GLU A 407 22.55 3.59 9.62
CA GLU A 407 23.20 3.05 8.42
C GLU A 407 23.01 3.98 7.22
N GLU A 408 21.79 4.50 7.02
CA GLU A 408 21.40 5.25 5.83
C GLU A 408 21.75 6.75 5.91
N HIS A 409 21.65 7.33 7.13
CA HIS A 409 21.89 8.75 7.41
C HIS A 409 22.70 8.95 8.69
N PRO A 410 23.97 8.54 8.74
CA PRO A 410 24.78 8.54 9.99
C PRO A 410 24.98 9.94 10.58
N ASP A 411 25.03 10.98 9.77
CA ASP A 411 25.14 12.38 10.20
C ASP A 411 23.86 12.89 10.88
N VAL A 412 22.70 12.38 10.49
CA VAL A 412 21.40 12.67 11.11
C VAL A 412 21.23 11.82 12.37
N ALA A 413 21.57 10.54 12.31
CA ALA A 413 21.53 9.62 13.44
C ALA A 413 22.40 10.10 14.62
N ALA A 414 23.56 10.71 14.35
CA ALA A 414 24.40 11.31 15.39
C ALA A 414 23.69 12.42 16.18
N LEU A 415 22.68 13.08 15.59
CA LEU A 415 21.84 14.06 16.27
C LEU A 415 20.65 13.41 16.98
N LEU A 416 20.23 12.22 16.53
CA LEU A 416 19.03 11.51 16.97
C LEU A 416 19.34 10.10 17.49
N PRO A 417 20.17 9.97 18.55
CA PRO A 417 20.73 8.67 18.94
C PRO A 417 19.72 7.64 19.43
N SER A 418 18.50 8.05 19.78
CA SER A 418 17.41 7.16 20.20
C SER A 418 16.41 6.84 19.09
N VAL A 419 16.60 7.36 17.88
CA VAL A 419 15.70 7.16 16.75
C VAL A 419 16.35 6.21 15.76
N SER A 420 15.69 5.10 15.46
CA SER A 420 16.14 4.13 14.46
C SER A 420 15.30 4.21 13.19
N GLY A 421 14.00 4.56 13.29
CA GLY A 421 13.12 4.79 12.16
C GLY A 421 12.67 6.24 12.04
N LEU A 422 12.68 6.78 10.83
CA LEU A 422 12.33 8.16 10.55
C LEU A 422 11.55 8.28 9.23
N ILE A 423 10.41 8.98 9.26
CA ILE A 423 9.78 9.57 8.08
C ILE A 423 9.86 11.09 8.22
N VAL A 424 10.29 11.79 7.16
CA VAL A 424 10.22 13.26 7.07
C VAL A 424 9.56 13.64 5.76
N ALA A 425 8.43 14.33 5.83
CA ALA A 425 7.69 14.86 4.68
C ALA A 425 7.77 16.38 4.66
N PRO A 426 8.37 16.99 3.63
CA PRO A 426 8.44 18.46 3.50
C PRO A 426 7.05 19.04 3.22
N LEU A 427 6.81 20.26 3.68
CA LEU A 427 5.59 21.03 3.41
C LEU A 427 5.90 22.09 2.35
N PRO A 428 5.63 21.83 1.05
CA PRO A 428 5.95 22.76 -0.02
C PRO A 428 5.23 24.10 0.14
N GLY A 429 5.97 25.20 0.01
CA GLY A 429 5.42 26.56 0.19
C GLY A 429 5.37 27.05 1.64
N PHE A 430 5.71 26.19 2.59
CA PHE A 430 5.94 26.54 3.98
C PHE A 430 7.39 26.20 4.33
N ASP A 431 8.01 27.01 5.16
CA ASP A 431 9.34 26.67 5.71
C ASP A 431 9.17 25.65 6.83
N GLY A 432 8.91 24.37 6.42
CA GLY A 432 8.55 23.35 7.40
C GLY A 432 8.48 21.92 6.87
N PHE A 433 8.25 21.01 7.79
CA PHE A 433 8.10 19.58 7.54
C PHE A 433 7.27 18.90 8.62
N LEU A 434 6.71 17.72 8.29
CA LEU A 434 6.20 16.73 9.21
C LEU A 434 7.25 15.64 9.41
N ALA A 435 7.36 15.10 10.62
CA ALA A 435 8.25 13.98 10.91
C ALA A 435 7.57 12.97 11.84
N TRP A 436 7.84 11.67 11.59
CA TRP A 436 7.44 10.56 12.45
C TRP A 436 8.67 9.78 12.87
N PHE A 437 8.67 9.30 14.11
CA PHE A 437 9.80 8.66 14.76
C PHE A 437 9.43 7.28 15.26
N ARG A 438 10.30 6.31 15.00
CA ARG A 438 10.29 5.00 15.67
C ARG A 438 11.60 4.78 16.40
N MET A 439 11.47 4.28 17.63
CA MET A 439 12.61 3.87 18.41
C MET A 439 13.15 2.54 17.91
N GLU A 440 14.33 2.18 18.39
CA GLU A 440 14.90 0.87 18.12
C GLU A 440 13.97 -0.23 18.62
N THR A 441 13.77 -1.23 17.77
CA THR A 441 13.08 -2.46 18.13
C THR A 441 14.03 -3.61 17.84
N PRO A 442 14.77 -4.12 18.85
CA PRO A 442 15.61 -5.28 18.66
C PRO A 442 14.80 -6.46 18.17
N GLU A 443 15.18 -7.02 17.03
CA GLU A 443 14.54 -8.19 16.45
C GLU A 443 15.44 -9.40 16.66
N GLN A 444 14.92 -10.42 17.33
CA GLN A 444 15.59 -11.70 17.49
C GLN A 444 15.03 -12.68 16.47
N THR A 445 15.91 -13.19 15.63
CA THR A 445 15.58 -14.20 14.62
C THR A 445 16.33 -15.48 14.93
N ASP A 446 15.61 -16.59 15.06
CA ASP A 446 16.17 -17.90 15.27
C ASP A 446 16.39 -18.58 13.92
N TRP A 447 17.66 -18.74 13.56
CA TRP A 447 18.08 -19.31 12.30
C TRP A 447 18.33 -20.80 12.40
N PHE A 448 18.00 -21.49 11.33
CA PHE A 448 18.29 -22.88 11.11
C PHE A 448 19.75 -23.03 10.60
N GLY A 449 20.53 -23.93 11.22
CA GLY A 449 21.91 -24.15 10.82
C GLY A 449 22.92 -23.68 11.90
N VAL A 450 24.17 -23.62 11.50
CA VAL A 450 25.30 -23.16 12.34
C VAL A 450 25.51 -21.68 12.11
N ASP A 451 25.78 -20.94 13.18
CA ASP A 451 26.18 -19.53 13.08
C ASP A 451 27.38 -19.38 12.11
N PRO A 452 27.26 -18.62 11.03
CA PRO A 452 28.33 -18.46 10.04
C PRO A 452 29.58 -17.79 10.60
N SER A 453 29.50 -17.18 11.77
CA SER A 453 30.65 -16.58 12.47
C SER A 453 31.46 -17.59 13.27
N VAL A 454 30.97 -18.81 13.46
CA VAL A 454 31.61 -19.88 14.22
C VAL A 454 32.12 -20.96 13.26
N GLU A 455 33.34 -21.48 13.45
CA GLU A 455 33.85 -22.59 12.66
C GLU A 455 32.88 -23.79 12.73
N PRO A 456 32.55 -24.42 11.60
CA PRO A 456 31.57 -25.51 11.58
C PRO A 456 32.04 -26.69 12.43
N LEU A 457 31.27 -26.98 13.48
CA LEU A 457 31.42 -28.22 14.24
C LEU A 457 30.91 -29.39 13.37
N PRO A 458 31.58 -30.58 13.39
CA PRO A 458 31.05 -31.74 12.68
C PRO A 458 29.66 -32.07 13.25
N LEU A 459 28.69 -32.29 12.35
CA LEU A 459 27.33 -32.73 12.69
C LEU A 459 27.41 -34.11 13.39
N GLU A 460 27.25 -34.13 14.72
CA GLU A 460 27.51 -35.33 15.52
C GLU A 460 26.34 -36.34 15.57
N ALA A 461 25.13 -36.00 15.12
CA ALA A 461 24.01 -36.95 15.10
C ALA A 461 22.92 -36.59 14.08
N PRO A 462 22.35 -37.58 13.35
CA PRO A 462 21.18 -37.38 12.51
C PRO A 462 19.96 -36.97 13.37
N GLY A 463 19.24 -35.93 12.95
CA GLY A 463 17.97 -35.53 13.57
C GLY A 463 18.05 -34.39 14.60
N VAL A 464 19.22 -33.83 14.90
CA VAL A 464 19.37 -32.62 15.71
C VAL A 464 20.01 -31.54 14.83
N PHE A 465 19.21 -30.57 14.45
CA PHE A 465 19.72 -29.39 13.76
C PHE A 465 20.15 -28.34 14.76
N PRO A 466 21.36 -27.79 14.62
CA PRO A 466 21.73 -26.60 15.37
C PRO A 466 20.85 -25.44 14.91
N SER A 467 20.40 -24.65 15.85
CA SER A 467 19.80 -23.34 15.61
C SER A 467 20.62 -22.28 16.35
N TRP A 468 20.67 -21.10 15.81
CA TRP A 468 21.35 -19.97 16.44
C TRP A 468 20.46 -18.74 16.36
N SER A 469 20.62 -17.83 17.31
CA SER A 469 19.82 -16.62 17.38
C SER A 469 20.63 -15.41 16.96
N GLU A 470 20.12 -14.67 16.01
CA GLU A 470 20.64 -13.36 15.61
C GLU A 470 19.80 -12.27 16.25
N THR A 471 20.45 -11.27 16.85
CA THR A 471 19.76 -10.07 17.31
C THR A 471 20.18 -8.91 16.45
N VAL A 472 19.25 -8.43 15.62
CA VAL A 472 19.44 -7.23 14.81
C VAL A 472 19.08 -6.01 15.67
N THR A 473 20.02 -5.09 15.80
CA THR A 473 19.87 -3.83 16.53
C THR A 473 20.03 -2.64 15.58
N GLY A 474 19.67 -1.43 16.04
CA GLY A 474 19.80 -0.20 15.24
C GLY A 474 18.68 0.00 14.22
N ARG A 475 17.67 -0.86 14.20
CA ARG A 475 16.52 -0.79 13.29
C ARG A 475 15.21 -0.55 14.05
N SER A 476 14.25 0.02 13.36
CA SER A 476 12.87 0.13 13.80
C SER A 476 11.97 -0.89 13.10
N LEU A 477 10.73 -0.99 13.54
CA LEU A 477 9.69 -1.68 12.76
C LEU A 477 9.58 -1.06 11.36
N PRO A 478 9.29 -1.86 10.32
CA PRO A 478 9.16 -1.38 8.95
C PRO A 478 8.03 -0.35 8.76
N TRP A 479 8.25 0.67 7.92
CA TRP A 479 7.25 1.66 7.55
C TRP A 479 6.26 1.19 6.48
N THR A 480 6.09 -0.10 6.32
CA THR A 480 5.31 -0.72 5.23
C THR A 480 3.91 -0.10 5.10
N GLY A 481 3.64 0.49 3.95
CA GLY A 481 2.35 1.11 3.62
C GLY A 481 2.17 2.56 4.05
N PHE A 482 3.12 3.15 4.79
CA PHE A 482 3.03 4.53 5.26
C PHE A 482 3.86 5.55 4.46
N GLU A 483 4.76 5.08 3.58
CA GLU A 483 5.66 5.94 2.79
C GLU A 483 4.89 6.95 1.94
N SER A 484 3.84 6.51 1.25
CA SER A 484 3.00 7.38 0.42
C SER A 484 2.02 8.23 1.25
N GLU A 485 1.62 7.79 2.44
CA GLU A 485 0.65 8.50 3.28
C GLU A 485 1.23 9.79 3.86
N ALA A 486 2.52 9.81 4.18
CA ALA A 486 3.22 11.03 4.62
C ALA A 486 3.25 12.10 3.52
N ASP A 487 3.58 11.71 2.29
CA ASP A 487 3.58 12.60 1.11
C ASP A 487 2.17 13.09 0.79
N ASP A 488 1.19 12.21 0.83
CA ASP A 488 -0.21 12.55 0.56
C ASP A 488 -0.77 13.52 1.60
N LEU A 489 -0.47 13.29 2.89
CA LEU A 489 -0.87 14.22 3.96
C LEU A 489 -0.21 15.58 3.77
N ALA A 490 1.10 15.63 3.51
CA ALA A 490 1.82 16.87 3.29
C ALA A 490 1.27 17.66 2.10
N ARG A 491 0.89 16.98 1.02
CA ARG A 491 0.28 17.58 -0.17
C ARG A 491 -1.12 18.11 0.12
N ASP A 492 -1.97 17.29 0.75
CA ASP A 492 -3.35 17.65 1.06
C ASP A 492 -3.39 18.82 2.05
N LEU A 493 -2.50 18.81 3.05
CA LEU A 493 -2.30 19.91 4.00
C LEU A 493 -1.90 21.21 3.29
N THR A 494 -0.91 21.14 2.42
CA THR A 494 -0.45 22.30 1.63
C THR A 494 -1.58 22.89 0.81
N LEU A 495 -2.35 22.04 0.11
CA LEU A 495 -3.49 22.49 -0.71
C LEU A 495 -4.61 23.10 0.14
N ALA A 496 -4.91 22.52 1.31
CA ALA A 496 -5.92 23.07 2.23
C ALA A 496 -5.51 24.48 2.74
N LEU A 497 -4.26 24.62 3.16
CA LEU A 497 -3.72 25.88 3.65
C LEU A 497 -3.69 26.97 2.57
N LEU A 498 -3.30 26.63 1.34
CA LEU A 498 -3.33 27.57 0.21
C LEU A 498 -4.75 28.05 -0.08
N ARG A 499 -5.73 27.13 -0.13
CA ARG A 499 -7.15 27.51 -0.34
C ARG A 499 -7.67 28.41 0.77
N GLN A 500 -7.30 28.13 2.02
CA GLN A 500 -7.69 28.93 3.15
C GLN A 500 -7.07 30.33 3.09
N ALA A 501 -5.80 30.45 2.74
CA ALA A 501 -5.11 31.71 2.52
C ALA A 501 -5.76 32.53 1.39
N ASP A 502 -6.06 31.91 0.26
CA ASP A 502 -6.76 32.54 -0.86
C ASP A 502 -8.14 33.08 -0.44
N THR A 503 -8.87 32.29 0.35
CA THR A 503 -10.19 32.69 0.86
C THR A 503 -10.08 33.89 1.81
N GLN A 504 -9.07 33.91 2.69
CA GLN A 504 -8.81 35.03 3.58
C GLN A 504 -8.39 36.29 2.81
N LEU A 505 -7.50 36.13 1.83
CA LEU A 505 -7.09 37.26 0.96
C LEU A 505 -8.28 37.82 0.17
N ALA A 506 -9.14 36.95 -0.37
CA ALA A 506 -10.37 37.38 -1.05
C ALA A 506 -11.30 38.12 -0.10
N ALA A 507 -11.45 37.64 1.13
CA ALA A 507 -12.28 38.33 2.15
C ALA A 507 -11.71 39.69 2.56
N LEU A 508 -10.37 39.80 2.69
CA LEU A 508 -9.71 41.08 2.97
C LEU A 508 -9.83 42.06 1.77
N ALA A 509 -9.68 41.54 0.55
CA ALA A 509 -9.83 42.33 -0.67
C ALA A 509 -11.24 42.87 -0.92
N MET A 510 -12.26 42.42 -0.17
CA MET A 510 -13.64 42.87 -0.24
C MET A 510 -14.00 43.94 0.79
N ARG A 511 -13.07 44.34 1.65
CA ARG A 511 -13.29 45.37 2.70
C ARG A 511 -12.43 46.62 2.45
N ASP A 512 -12.90 47.74 2.97
CA ASP A 512 -12.15 49.00 3.05
C ASP A 512 -11.13 48.92 4.20
N ALA A 513 -9.87 49.18 3.90
CA ALA A 513 -8.77 49.01 4.86
C ALA A 513 -8.85 49.98 6.07
N LEU A 514 -9.45 51.15 5.91
CA LEU A 514 -9.54 52.16 6.99
C LEU A 514 -10.72 51.85 7.95
N THR A 515 -11.89 51.59 7.37
CA THR A 515 -13.15 51.50 8.15
C THR A 515 -13.60 50.06 8.42
N GLY A 516 -12.98 49.04 7.76
CA GLY A 516 -13.40 47.65 7.85
C GLY A 516 -14.76 47.37 7.19
N LEU A 517 -15.42 48.35 6.64
CA LEU A 517 -16.71 48.22 5.94
C LEU A 517 -16.52 47.44 4.61
N PRO A 518 -17.57 46.83 4.05
CA PRO A 518 -17.63 46.40 2.67
C PRO A 518 -17.13 47.50 1.73
N ASN A 519 -16.25 47.09 0.80
CA ASN A 519 -15.81 48.04 -0.25
C ASN A 519 -16.79 48.03 -1.44
N ARG A 520 -16.48 48.79 -2.48
CA ARG A 520 -17.29 48.88 -3.69
C ARG A 520 -17.64 47.53 -4.30
N ARG A 521 -16.66 46.61 -4.34
CA ARG A 521 -16.86 45.29 -4.95
C ARG A 521 -17.89 44.45 -4.16
N LEU A 522 -17.71 44.34 -2.86
CA LEU A 522 -18.66 43.60 -2.01
C LEU A 522 -20.05 44.25 -2.00
N LEU A 523 -20.13 45.58 -2.08
CA LEU A 523 -21.40 46.27 -2.19
C LEU A 523 -22.13 45.90 -3.50
N MET A 524 -21.44 45.89 -4.61
CA MET A 524 -22.04 45.53 -5.91
C MET A 524 -22.60 44.10 -5.90
N ASP A 525 -21.81 43.14 -5.39
CA ASP A 525 -22.25 41.75 -5.24
C ASP A 525 -23.51 41.65 -4.34
N ARG A 526 -23.58 42.42 -3.26
CA ARG A 526 -24.74 42.48 -2.37
C ARG A 526 -25.97 43.09 -3.04
N ILE A 527 -25.81 44.15 -3.83
CA ILE A 527 -26.91 44.74 -4.59
C ILE A 527 -27.45 43.73 -5.61
N GLU A 528 -26.56 43.03 -6.36
CA GLU A 528 -26.96 42.00 -7.33
C GLU A 528 -27.75 40.85 -6.67
N LEU A 529 -27.27 40.35 -5.54
CA LEU A 529 -27.96 39.32 -4.74
C LEU A 529 -29.34 39.82 -4.24
N GLY A 530 -29.42 41.07 -3.78
CA GLY A 530 -30.65 41.69 -3.35
C GLY A 530 -31.66 41.87 -4.48
N LEU A 531 -31.17 42.24 -5.67
CA LEU A 531 -31.99 42.34 -6.89
C LEU A 531 -32.52 40.98 -7.33
N ALA A 532 -31.74 39.91 -7.19
CA ALA A 532 -32.15 38.54 -7.53
C ALA A 532 -33.20 37.95 -6.58
N LYS A 533 -33.23 38.36 -5.30
CA LYS A 533 -34.17 37.88 -4.26
C LYS A 533 -35.49 38.65 -4.19
N LYS A 534 -35.72 39.61 -5.01
CA LYS A 534 -36.78 40.59 -5.01
C LYS A 534 -38.17 39.92 -5.23
N THR A 535 -39.13 40.32 -4.41
CA THR A 535 -40.55 40.01 -4.56
C THR A 535 -41.35 41.30 -4.90
N GLU A 536 -42.62 41.19 -5.34
CA GLU A 536 -43.43 42.36 -5.65
C GLU A 536 -43.68 43.31 -4.46
N THR A 537 -43.52 42.79 -3.27
CA THR A 537 -43.80 43.53 -2.00
C THR A 537 -42.53 44.05 -1.32
N THR A 538 -41.33 43.53 -1.64
CA THR A 538 -40.07 43.93 -0.98
C THR A 538 -39.19 44.68 -1.95
N ARG A 539 -38.83 45.90 -1.62
CA ARG A 539 -38.00 46.76 -2.45
C ARG A 539 -36.60 46.88 -1.86
N LEU A 540 -35.61 46.92 -2.75
CA LEU A 540 -34.24 47.22 -2.44
C LEU A 540 -34.04 48.72 -2.59
N THR A 541 -33.48 49.38 -1.58
CA THR A 541 -33.20 50.83 -1.64
C THR A 541 -31.73 51.06 -1.33
N VAL A 542 -31.11 51.94 -2.13
CA VAL A 542 -29.72 52.37 -1.96
C VAL A 542 -29.72 53.79 -1.46
N LEU A 543 -29.01 54.05 -0.35
CA LEU A 543 -28.70 55.38 0.15
C LEU A 543 -27.25 55.68 -0.12
N PHE A 544 -26.96 56.71 -0.90
CA PHE A 544 -25.60 57.20 -1.17
C PHE A 544 -25.35 58.39 -0.22
N VAL A 545 -24.34 58.28 0.62
CA VAL A 545 -24.00 59.23 1.68
C VAL A 545 -22.63 59.83 1.42
N ASP A 546 -22.52 61.16 1.38
CA ASP A 546 -21.27 61.86 1.19
C ASP A 546 -21.11 62.93 2.30
N ILE A 547 -19.92 62.96 2.88
CA ILE A 547 -19.61 63.89 3.98
C ILE A 547 -19.35 65.28 3.43
N ASP A 548 -20.18 66.24 3.78
CA ASP A 548 -20.09 67.60 3.30
C ASP A 548 -18.80 68.28 3.76
N SER A 549 -18.06 68.82 2.78
CA SER A 549 -16.85 69.63 3.03
C SER A 549 -15.70 68.86 3.72
N PHE A 550 -15.65 67.51 3.56
CA PHE A 550 -14.60 66.66 4.12
C PHE A 550 -13.18 67.12 3.77
N LYS A 551 -12.96 67.59 2.52
CA LYS A 551 -11.67 68.15 2.10
C LYS A 551 -11.21 69.29 3.00
N SER A 552 -12.12 70.19 3.41
CA SER A 552 -11.78 71.31 4.28
C SER A 552 -11.32 70.83 5.67
N ILE A 553 -11.81 69.71 6.12
CA ILE A 553 -11.40 69.13 7.43
C ILE A 553 -9.96 68.57 7.27
N ASN A 554 -9.67 67.87 6.19
CA ASN A 554 -8.31 67.41 5.92
C ASN A 554 -7.33 68.57 5.79
N ASP A 555 -7.74 69.63 5.08
CA ASP A 555 -6.92 70.82 4.91
C ASP A 555 -6.66 71.58 6.20
N THR A 556 -7.60 71.52 7.19
CA THR A 556 -7.53 72.23 8.48
C THR A 556 -6.86 71.43 9.57
N HIS A 557 -7.15 70.10 9.65
CA HIS A 557 -6.78 69.24 10.79
C HIS A 557 -5.81 68.12 10.41
N GLY A 558 -5.46 67.99 9.11
CA GLY A 558 -4.60 66.95 8.60
C GLY A 558 -5.34 65.66 8.21
N HIS A 559 -4.69 64.81 7.44
CA HIS A 559 -5.25 63.56 6.92
C HIS A 559 -5.56 62.54 8.03
N ASP A 560 -4.73 62.49 9.07
CA ASP A 560 -4.96 61.59 10.21
C ASP A 560 -6.28 61.93 10.94
N ALA A 561 -6.58 63.20 11.03
CA ALA A 561 -7.84 63.69 11.60
C ALA A 561 -9.05 63.29 10.74
N GLY A 562 -8.87 63.37 9.40
CA GLY A 562 -9.89 62.93 8.45
C GLY A 562 -10.12 61.38 8.52
N ASP A 563 -9.09 60.62 8.70
CA ASP A 563 -9.19 59.13 8.86
C ASP A 563 -9.95 58.77 10.13
N VAL A 564 -9.65 59.42 11.26
CA VAL A 564 -10.42 59.28 12.53
C VAL A 564 -11.89 59.63 12.31
N LEU A 565 -12.18 60.75 11.65
CA LEU A 565 -13.53 61.15 11.30
C LEU A 565 -14.27 60.09 10.49
N LEU A 566 -13.64 59.55 9.44
CA LEU A 566 -14.24 58.50 8.59
C LEU A 566 -14.58 57.26 9.35
N VAL A 567 -13.74 56.82 10.30
CA VAL A 567 -14.01 55.66 11.18
C VAL A 567 -15.20 55.96 12.10
N HIS A 568 -15.27 57.15 12.66
CA HIS A 568 -16.41 57.58 13.51
C HIS A 568 -17.72 57.65 12.71
N VAL A 569 -17.69 58.19 11.49
CA VAL A 569 -18.85 58.23 10.59
C VAL A 569 -19.32 56.81 10.24
N ALA A 570 -18.40 55.94 9.87
CA ALA A 570 -18.67 54.53 9.56
C ALA A 570 -19.42 53.86 10.71
N ASN A 571 -18.92 54.00 11.96
CA ASN A 571 -19.54 53.43 13.16
C ASN A 571 -20.93 54.05 13.44
N ARG A 572 -21.14 55.34 13.21
CA ARG A 572 -22.44 55.96 13.36
C ARG A 572 -23.47 55.48 12.33
N ILE A 573 -23.06 55.33 11.09
CA ILE A 573 -23.94 54.75 10.06
C ILE A 573 -24.32 53.30 10.45
N LEU A 574 -23.34 52.50 10.85
CA LEU A 574 -23.59 51.15 11.31
C LEU A 574 -24.56 51.10 12.49
N ALA A 575 -24.40 51.97 13.48
CA ALA A 575 -25.27 52.03 14.64
C ALA A 575 -26.72 52.48 14.32
N THR A 576 -26.92 53.12 13.18
CA THR A 576 -28.26 53.60 12.73
C THR A 576 -28.94 52.64 11.78
N THR A 577 -28.22 51.62 11.28
CA THR A 577 -28.72 50.60 10.36
C THR A 577 -29.10 49.32 11.12
N ARG A 578 -29.93 48.48 10.53
CA ARG A 578 -30.35 47.18 11.09
C ARG A 578 -29.52 46.02 10.52
N SER A 579 -29.56 44.87 11.20
CA SER A 579 -28.79 43.69 10.83
C SER A 579 -28.87 43.25 9.35
N PRO A 580 -30.02 43.32 8.63
CA PRO A 580 -30.03 42.93 7.21
C PRO A 580 -29.44 43.98 6.28
N ASP A 581 -29.28 45.24 6.72
CA ASP A 581 -28.75 46.30 5.87
C ASP A 581 -27.23 46.19 5.71
N THR A 582 -26.68 46.56 4.55
CA THR A 582 -25.27 46.58 4.29
C THR A 582 -24.73 47.98 4.18
N VAL A 583 -23.78 48.32 5.05
CA VAL A 583 -23.05 49.59 4.97
C VAL A 583 -21.72 49.38 4.28
N ALA A 584 -21.39 50.19 3.28
CA ALA A 584 -20.15 50.11 2.50
C ALA A 584 -19.49 51.49 2.39
N ARG A 585 -18.16 51.51 2.20
CA ARG A 585 -17.41 52.69 1.80
C ARG A 585 -16.85 52.51 0.39
N LEU A 586 -17.13 53.46 -0.49
CA LEU A 586 -16.69 53.40 -1.90
C LEU A 586 -15.29 53.98 -2.11
N GLY A 587 -14.88 54.91 -1.27
CA GLY A 587 -13.60 55.60 -1.29
C GLY A 587 -13.79 57.07 -0.82
N GLY A 588 -12.70 57.68 -0.37
CA GLY A 588 -12.79 59.05 0.13
C GLY A 588 -13.82 59.24 1.24
N ASP A 589 -14.77 60.16 1.05
CA ASP A 589 -15.86 60.51 1.96
C ASP A 589 -17.22 59.90 1.57
N GLU A 590 -17.23 58.94 0.64
CA GLU A 590 -18.45 58.30 0.11
C GLU A 590 -18.79 56.99 0.82
N PHE A 591 -19.97 56.94 1.38
CA PHE A 591 -20.57 55.74 1.97
C PHE A 591 -21.87 55.34 1.27
N VAL A 592 -22.19 54.08 1.28
CA VAL A 592 -23.44 53.57 0.72
C VAL A 592 -24.09 52.63 1.71
N VAL A 593 -25.40 52.80 1.89
CA VAL A 593 -26.20 51.89 2.69
C VAL A 593 -27.20 51.20 1.76
N LEU A 594 -27.15 49.87 1.77
CA LEU A 594 -28.10 49.02 1.06
C LEU A 594 -29.15 48.56 2.04
N CYS A 595 -30.36 49.03 1.88
CA CYS A 595 -31.50 48.64 2.68
C CYS A 595 -32.33 47.59 1.96
N GLU A 596 -32.46 46.40 2.59
CA GLU A 596 -33.18 45.26 2.02
C GLU A 596 -34.59 45.15 2.64
N ALA A 597 -35.57 44.81 1.81
CA ALA A 597 -36.95 44.50 2.20
C ALA A 597 -37.65 45.63 2.99
N ILE A 598 -37.53 46.87 2.53
CA ILE A 598 -38.20 48.07 3.15
C ILE A 598 -38.94 48.89 2.11
N THR A 599 -39.88 49.72 2.59
CA THR A 599 -40.55 50.73 1.78
C THR A 599 -39.64 51.96 1.54
N ALA A 600 -39.97 52.75 0.56
CA ALA A 600 -39.25 54.00 0.30
C ALA A 600 -39.37 55.01 1.49
N GLU A 601 -40.50 55.00 2.19
CA GLU A 601 -40.76 55.85 3.36
C GLU A 601 -39.87 55.43 4.55
N GLU A 602 -39.76 54.11 4.83
CA GLU A 602 -38.87 53.57 5.84
C GLU A 602 -37.40 53.85 5.54
N ALA A 603 -37.00 53.72 4.27
CA ALA A 603 -35.63 54.10 3.82
C ALA A 603 -35.34 55.60 4.02
N GLY A 604 -36.34 56.44 3.80
CA GLY A 604 -36.22 57.87 4.07
C GLY A 604 -35.97 58.16 5.55
N ILE A 605 -36.69 57.46 6.43
CA ILE A 605 -36.49 57.56 7.90
C ILE A 605 -35.05 57.14 8.29
N ILE A 606 -34.54 56.06 7.68
CA ILE A 606 -33.15 55.63 7.92
C ILE A 606 -32.16 56.69 7.42
N ALA A 607 -32.40 57.27 6.25
CA ALA A 607 -31.54 58.31 5.67
C ALA A 607 -31.48 59.55 6.57
N ASP A 608 -32.63 59.99 7.11
CA ASP A 608 -32.69 61.13 8.05
C ASP A 608 -31.96 60.82 9.36
N ARG A 609 -32.12 59.62 9.90
CA ARG A 609 -31.40 59.13 11.11
C ARG A 609 -29.88 59.14 10.88
N ILE A 610 -29.41 58.68 9.70
CA ILE A 610 -28.00 58.68 9.35
C ILE A 610 -27.47 60.12 9.32
N ALA A 611 -28.16 61.04 8.62
CA ALA A 611 -27.77 62.43 8.52
C ALA A 611 -27.70 63.09 9.89
N GLU A 612 -28.66 62.81 10.79
CA GLU A 612 -28.68 63.34 12.17
C GLU A 612 -27.57 62.73 13.04
N ALA A 613 -27.29 61.41 12.92
CA ALA A 613 -26.19 60.75 13.63
C ALA A 613 -24.83 61.30 13.23
N ILE A 614 -24.61 61.60 11.93
CA ILE A 614 -23.37 62.15 11.42
C ILE A 614 -23.18 63.61 11.95
N ARG A 615 -24.22 64.35 12.10
CA ARG A 615 -24.20 65.77 12.59
C ARG A 615 -23.72 65.92 14.04
N GLN A 616 -23.77 64.84 14.85
CA GLN A 616 -23.28 64.91 16.23
C GLN A 616 -21.78 65.22 16.26
N PRO A 617 -21.27 66.02 17.24
CA PRO A 617 -19.85 66.32 17.31
C PRO A 617 -19.00 65.06 17.40
N ILE A 618 -17.86 65.06 16.71
CA ILE A 618 -16.85 63.95 16.68
C ILE A 618 -15.59 64.51 17.32
N ASP A 619 -15.07 63.78 18.31
CA ASP A 619 -13.75 64.08 18.86
C ASP A 619 -12.66 63.53 17.92
N VAL A 620 -11.86 64.45 17.40
CA VAL A 620 -10.75 64.17 16.55
C VAL A 620 -9.46 64.66 17.20
N GLY A 621 -8.87 63.82 18.04
CA GLY A 621 -7.63 64.16 18.75
C GLY A 621 -7.74 65.32 19.76
N GLY A 622 -8.88 65.43 20.51
CA GLY A 622 -9.16 66.46 21.46
C GLY A 622 -9.90 67.70 20.91
N ASN A 623 -10.15 67.74 19.57
CA ASN A 623 -10.94 68.79 18.91
C ASN A 623 -12.30 68.23 18.50
N PHE A 624 -13.37 68.88 18.89
CA PHE A 624 -14.73 68.50 18.47
C PHE A 624 -15.06 69.11 17.12
N VAL A 625 -15.23 68.23 16.12
CA VAL A 625 -15.58 68.62 14.75
C VAL A 625 -17.03 68.21 14.47
N THR A 626 -17.82 69.12 13.88
CA THR A 626 -19.19 68.81 13.44
C THR A 626 -19.20 68.80 11.90
N VAL A 627 -19.71 67.71 11.33
CA VAL A 627 -19.86 67.53 9.87
C VAL A 627 -21.32 67.27 9.55
N THR A 628 -21.70 67.56 8.33
CA THR A 628 -23.01 67.17 7.78
C THR A 628 -22.84 66.20 6.63
N ALA A 629 -23.88 65.56 6.21
CA ALA A 629 -23.87 64.66 5.08
C ALA A 629 -25.00 64.97 4.07
N SER A 630 -24.73 64.85 2.83
CA SER A 630 -25.69 64.85 1.74
C SER A 630 -26.05 63.42 1.38
N VAL A 631 -27.31 63.05 1.43
CA VAL A 631 -27.79 61.70 1.21
C VAL A 631 -28.67 61.64 -0.05
N GLY A 632 -28.34 60.77 -0.96
CA GLY A 632 -29.18 60.45 -2.12
C GLY A 632 -29.84 59.07 -2.00
N MET A 633 -31.12 58.98 -2.22
CA MET A 633 -31.89 57.77 -2.14
C MET A 633 -32.37 57.31 -3.52
N ALA A 634 -32.24 56.04 -3.82
CA ALA A 634 -32.82 55.40 -5.00
C ALA A 634 -33.43 54.06 -4.68
N VAL A 635 -34.68 53.86 -5.08
CA VAL A 635 -35.36 52.57 -4.99
C VAL A 635 -35.09 51.76 -6.28
N ALA A 636 -34.76 50.51 -6.13
CA ALA A 636 -34.50 49.64 -7.27
C ALA A 636 -35.83 49.30 -8.03
N ASP A 637 -35.87 49.56 -9.30
CA ASP A 637 -36.94 49.15 -10.19
C ASP A 637 -36.76 47.69 -10.63
N PRO A 638 -37.81 47.03 -11.16
CA PRO A 638 -37.74 45.62 -11.58
C PRO A 638 -36.66 45.31 -12.63
N ALA A 639 -36.34 46.25 -13.48
CA ALA A 639 -35.34 46.07 -14.55
C ALA A 639 -33.99 46.74 -14.26
N SER A 640 -33.76 47.27 -13.04
CA SER A 640 -32.50 47.96 -12.70
C SER A 640 -31.37 46.97 -12.54
N THR A 641 -30.19 47.31 -13.06
CA THR A 641 -28.92 46.67 -12.66
C THR A 641 -28.36 47.34 -11.40
N ALA A 642 -27.42 46.66 -10.73
CA ALA A 642 -26.76 47.20 -9.55
C ALA A 642 -26.11 48.57 -9.82
N ALA A 643 -25.49 48.72 -11.02
CA ALA A 643 -24.87 49.97 -11.45
C ALA A 643 -25.90 51.10 -11.65
N ASP A 644 -27.08 50.79 -12.19
CA ASP A 644 -28.13 51.77 -12.42
C ASP A 644 -28.68 52.32 -11.13
N VAL A 645 -28.94 51.44 -10.15
CA VAL A 645 -29.47 51.87 -8.83
C VAL A 645 -28.46 52.74 -8.10
N LEU A 646 -27.18 52.32 -8.10
CA LEU A 646 -26.11 53.08 -7.47
C LEU A 646 -25.93 54.47 -8.14
N LYS A 647 -25.97 54.54 -9.48
CA LYS A 647 -25.86 55.79 -10.24
C LYS A 647 -27.07 56.73 -9.96
N ARG A 648 -28.25 56.21 -9.80
CA ARG A 648 -29.44 57.03 -9.45
C ARG A 648 -29.32 57.58 -8.03
N ALA A 649 -28.83 56.80 -7.08
CA ALA A 649 -28.60 57.23 -5.72
C ALA A 649 -27.51 58.30 -5.65
N ASP A 650 -26.41 58.15 -6.37
CA ASP A 650 -25.35 59.14 -6.55
C ASP A 650 -25.91 60.46 -7.14
N GLY A 651 -26.68 60.37 -8.26
CA GLY A 651 -27.33 61.52 -8.86
C GLY A 651 -28.29 62.22 -7.90
N ALA A 652 -28.98 61.49 -7.03
CA ALA A 652 -29.81 62.07 -5.97
C ALA A 652 -28.96 62.79 -4.90
N MET A 653 -27.84 62.21 -4.47
CA MET A 653 -26.89 62.81 -3.56
C MET A 653 -26.32 64.12 -4.10
N TYR A 654 -25.97 64.14 -5.40
CA TYR A 654 -25.51 65.35 -6.04
C TYR A 654 -26.59 66.46 -6.05
N ARG A 655 -27.91 66.11 -6.22
CA ARG A 655 -29.00 67.07 -6.06
C ARG A 655 -29.10 67.62 -4.61
N ALA A 656 -28.92 66.73 -3.62
CA ALA A 656 -28.88 67.17 -2.21
C ALA A 656 -27.76 68.19 -1.95
N LYS A 657 -26.58 67.99 -2.52
CA LYS A 657 -25.46 68.95 -2.47
C LYS A 657 -25.79 70.28 -3.12
N ALA A 658 -26.39 70.27 -4.34
CA ALA A 658 -26.74 71.45 -5.11
C ALA A 658 -27.88 72.29 -4.40
N GLN A 659 -28.74 71.63 -3.67
CA GLN A 659 -29.84 72.30 -2.93
C GLN A 659 -29.45 72.87 -1.57
N GLY A 660 -28.15 72.88 -1.22
CA GLY A 660 -27.66 73.49 0.00
C GLY A 660 -27.10 72.50 1.03
N LYS A 661 -26.78 71.26 0.62
CA LYS A 661 -26.17 70.23 1.46
C LYS A 661 -27.04 69.82 2.68
N ASN A 662 -26.51 68.95 3.55
CA ASN A 662 -27.11 68.52 4.81
C ASN A 662 -28.60 68.11 4.69
N ARG A 663 -28.93 67.26 3.74
CA ARG A 663 -30.30 66.81 3.41
C ARG A 663 -30.35 65.49 2.68
N VAL A 664 -31.54 64.93 2.66
CA VAL A 664 -31.87 63.76 1.83
C VAL A 664 -32.57 64.23 0.56
N ALA A 665 -32.18 63.65 -0.59
CA ALA A 665 -32.88 63.82 -1.86
C ALA A 665 -33.16 62.46 -2.54
N THR A 666 -34.21 62.41 -3.33
CA THR A 666 -34.62 61.18 -4.03
C THR A 666 -34.45 61.32 -5.55
#